data_cb84853bb21df6dbeea5b7bb8c77e314
#
_entry.id   cb84853bb21df6dbeea5b7bb8c77e314
#
_cell.length_a   1.000
_cell.length_b   1.000
_cell.length_c   1.000
_cell.angle_alpha   90.00
_cell.angle_beta   90.00
_cell.angle_gamma   90.00
#
_symmetry.space_group_name_H-M   'P 1'
#
loop_
_entity.id
_entity.type
_entity.pdbx_description
1 polymer ?
#
loop_
_entity_poly.entity_id
_entity_poly.type
_entity_poly.pdbx_seq_one_letter_code
_entity_poly.pdbx_strand_id
1 'polypeptide(L)'
;DKTHTCPPCPAPELLGGPSVFLFPPKPKDTLMISRTPEVTCVVVDVSHEDPEVKFNWYVDGVEVHNAKTKPREEQYASTYRVVSVLTVLHQDWLNGKEYKCKVSNKALPAPIEKTISKAKGQPREPQVCTLPPSRDELTKNQVSLSCAVKGFYPSDIAVEWESNGQPENNYKTTPPVLDSDGSFFLVSKLTVDKSRWQQGNVFSCSVMHEALHNHYTQKSLSLSPGPGSGSAVNGTSQFTCFYNSRANISCVWSQDGALQDTSCQVHAWPDRRRWNQTCELLPVSQASWACNLILGAPDSQKLTTVDIVTLRVLCREGVRWRVMAIQDFKPFENLRLMAPISLQVVHVETHRCNISWEISQASHYFERHLEFEARTLSPGHTWEEAPLLTLKQKQEWICLETLTPDTQYEFQVRVKPLQGEFTTWSPWSQPLAFRTKPAALGKDGGGGSGGGGSGGGGSGGGGSITCPPPMSVEHADIWVKSYSLYSRERYICNSGFKRKAGTSSLTECVLNKATNVAHWTTPSLKCIRDSPSSGSGVPLSLYSGGNWVNVISDLKKIEDLIQSMHIDATLYTESDVHPSCKVTAMKCFLLELQVISLESGDASIHDTVENLIILANNSLSSNGNVTESGCKECEELEEKNIKEFLQSFVHIVQMFINTSAAARGRQGRI
;
A
#
# COMPACT_ATOMS: atom_id res chain seq x y z
N ASP A 1 -40.06 60.65 -30.00
CA ASP A 1 -38.62 60.80 -30.25
C ASP A 1 -37.88 60.74 -28.93
N LYS A 2 -37.40 59.52 -28.58
CA LYS A 2 -36.48 59.31 -27.48
C LYS A 2 -35.08 59.05 -28.09
N THR A 3 -34.29 60.11 -28.06
CA THR A 3 -32.88 60.07 -28.37
C THR A 3 -32.15 59.17 -27.36
N HIS A 4 -31.75 57.96 -27.75
CA HIS A 4 -30.80 57.14 -27.03
C HIS A 4 -29.42 57.77 -27.20
N THR A 5 -28.95 58.50 -26.19
CA THR A 5 -27.53 58.87 -26.06
C THR A 5 -26.76 57.63 -25.67
N CYS A 6 -25.86 57.17 -26.57
CA CYS A 6 -24.82 56.20 -26.21
C CYS A 6 -24.01 56.71 -25.03
N PRO A 7 -23.69 55.88 -24.04
CA PRO A 7 -22.71 56.26 -23.02
C PRO A 7 -21.40 56.63 -23.71
N PRO A 8 -20.66 57.62 -23.20
CA PRO A 8 -19.37 57.98 -23.77
C PRO A 8 -18.47 56.76 -23.79
N CYS A 9 -17.87 56.47 -24.95
CA CYS A 9 -16.77 55.49 -25.05
C CYS A 9 -15.73 55.86 -23.98
N PRO A 10 -15.27 54.91 -23.19
CA PRO A 10 -14.12 55.17 -22.32
C PRO A 10 -13.00 55.73 -23.19
N ALA A 11 -12.36 56.80 -22.71
CA ALA A 11 -11.22 57.40 -23.36
C ALA A 11 -10.22 56.30 -23.78
N PRO A 12 -9.47 56.44 -24.89
CA PRO A 12 -8.43 55.50 -25.25
C PRO A 12 -7.36 55.56 -24.15
N GLU A 13 -7.56 54.77 -23.11
CA GLU A 13 -6.56 54.58 -22.08
C GLU A 13 -5.42 53.83 -22.71
N LEU A 14 -4.33 54.57 -22.94
CA LEU A 14 -2.95 54.06 -23.10
C LEU A 14 -2.83 52.64 -23.70
N LEU A 15 -3.10 52.52 -24.97
CA LEU A 15 -2.59 51.47 -25.82
C LEU A 15 -1.06 51.63 -25.83
N GLY A 16 -0.33 50.83 -25.04
CA GLY A 16 1.13 50.74 -25.06
C GLY A 16 1.87 50.74 -23.71
N GLY A 17 1.16 50.60 -22.56
CA GLY A 17 1.80 50.42 -21.25
C GLY A 17 2.24 49.00 -20.97
N PRO A 18 3.11 48.79 -19.94
CA PRO A 18 3.54 47.45 -19.54
C PRO A 18 2.37 46.53 -19.19
N SER A 19 2.46 45.29 -19.62
CA SER A 19 1.53 44.20 -19.27
C SER A 19 2.19 43.18 -18.36
N VAL A 20 1.41 42.70 -17.39
CA VAL A 20 1.91 41.75 -16.37
C VAL A 20 1.20 40.41 -16.49
N PHE A 21 1.97 39.34 -16.54
CA PHE A 21 1.50 37.96 -16.59
C PHE A 21 2.10 37.16 -15.46
N LEU A 22 1.28 36.39 -14.75
CA LEU A 22 1.70 35.54 -13.66
C LEU A 22 1.48 34.08 -14.01
N PHE A 23 2.54 33.28 -13.96
CA PHE A 23 2.54 31.89 -14.34
C PHE A 23 2.70 30.98 -13.11
N PRO A 24 1.92 29.89 -13.04
CA PRO A 24 2.01 28.91 -11.97
C PRO A 24 3.28 28.07 -12.08
N PRO A 25 3.69 27.39 -11.01
CA PRO A 25 4.75 26.41 -11.08
C PRO A 25 4.34 25.22 -11.96
N LYS A 26 5.33 24.54 -12.53
CA LYS A 26 5.09 23.31 -13.30
C LYS A 26 4.55 22.22 -12.38
N PRO A 27 3.54 21.44 -12.80
CA PRO A 27 2.95 20.39 -11.95
C PRO A 27 3.98 19.39 -11.41
N LYS A 28 4.93 18.96 -12.24
CA LYS A 28 5.99 18.05 -11.84
C LYS A 28 6.87 18.62 -10.73
N ASP A 29 7.17 19.91 -10.79
CA ASP A 29 8.02 20.57 -9.82
C ASP A 29 7.34 20.69 -8.44
N THR A 30 6.01 20.84 -8.41
CA THR A 30 5.23 20.89 -7.16
C THR A 30 5.03 19.52 -6.50
N LEU A 31 5.09 18.45 -7.28
CA LEU A 31 4.83 17.08 -6.81
C LEU A 31 6.09 16.31 -6.42
N MET A 32 7.26 16.70 -6.90
CA MET A 32 8.54 16.07 -6.61
C MET A 32 9.38 16.91 -5.66
N ILE A 33 9.73 16.37 -4.49
CA ILE A 33 10.57 17.05 -3.47
C ILE A 33 11.96 17.40 -4.00
N SER A 34 12.49 16.61 -4.93
CA SER A 34 13.81 16.84 -5.57
C SER A 34 13.84 18.01 -6.54
N ARG A 35 12.69 18.59 -6.89
CA ARG A 35 12.55 19.72 -7.80
C ARG A 35 12.17 20.98 -7.05
N THR A 36 12.44 22.13 -7.65
CA THR A 36 12.16 23.43 -7.07
C THR A 36 11.01 24.10 -7.82
N PRO A 37 9.80 24.17 -7.25
CA PRO A 37 8.68 24.87 -7.88
C PRO A 37 8.87 26.39 -7.79
N GLU A 38 8.51 27.08 -8.87
CA GLU A 38 8.67 28.52 -9.00
C GLU A 38 7.42 29.16 -9.60
N VAL A 39 7.00 30.28 -9.00
CA VAL A 39 5.97 31.18 -9.58
C VAL A 39 6.70 32.28 -10.34
N THR A 40 6.30 32.52 -11.58
CA THR A 40 7.00 33.44 -12.47
C THR A 40 6.10 34.62 -12.83
N CYS A 41 6.60 35.84 -12.58
CA CYS A 41 5.95 37.09 -12.95
C CYS A 41 6.70 37.70 -14.12
N VAL A 42 6.02 37.88 -15.25
CA VAL A 42 6.57 38.40 -16.49
C VAL A 42 5.96 39.76 -16.80
N VAL A 43 6.78 40.75 -17.01
CA VAL A 43 6.38 42.09 -17.46
C VAL A 43 6.88 42.28 -18.89
N VAL A 44 6.00 42.60 -19.79
CA VAL A 44 6.32 42.86 -21.21
C VAL A 44 5.96 44.28 -21.57
N ASP A 45 6.49 44.78 -22.69
CA ASP A 45 6.27 46.11 -23.23
C ASP A 45 6.73 47.24 -22.28
N VAL A 46 7.85 46.99 -21.59
CA VAL A 46 8.52 48.01 -20.77
C VAL A 46 9.27 48.98 -21.69
N SER A 47 8.96 50.28 -21.59
CA SER A 47 9.58 51.32 -22.39
C SER A 47 11.06 51.51 -22.11
N HIS A 48 11.86 51.84 -23.13
CA HIS A 48 13.26 52.27 -22.96
C HIS A 48 13.40 53.57 -22.14
N GLU A 49 12.36 54.41 -22.10
CA GLU A 49 12.35 55.65 -21.35
C GLU A 49 12.23 55.42 -19.83
N ASP A 50 11.42 54.39 -19.45
CA ASP A 50 11.20 54.01 -18.07
C ASP A 50 11.49 52.52 -17.88
N PRO A 51 12.75 52.08 -17.97
CA PRO A 51 13.12 50.67 -18.01
C PRO A 51 13.09 49.98 -16.62
N GLU A 52 12.95 50.72 -15.55
CA GLU A 52 12.99 50.18 -14.20
C GLU A 52 11.62 49.61 -13.77
N VAL A 53 11.63 48.35 -13.41
CA VAL A 53 10.49 47.62 -12.89
C VAL A 53 10.75 47.17 -11.48
N LYS A 54 9.86 47.51 -10.54
CA LYS A 54 9.89 47.05 -9.16
C LYS A 54 8.88 45.96 -8.95
N PHE A 55 9.35 44.82 -8.43
CA PHE A 55 8.52 43.68 -8.02
C PHE A 55 8.37 43.62 -6.50
N ASN A 56 7.14 43.51 -6.02
CA ASN A 56 6.82 43.15 -4.65
C ASN A 56 6.04 41.84 -4.66
N TRP A 57 6.51 40.87 -3.90
CA TRP A 57 5.88 39.56 -3.78
C TRP A 57 5.19 39.38 -2.44
N TYR A 58 4.04 38.77 -2.46
CA TYR A 58 3.24 38.47 -1.27
C TYR A 58 2.78 37.02 -1.31
N VAL A 59 2.88 36.34 -0.16
CA VAL A 59 2.34 34.99 0.07
C VAL A 59 1.29 35.11 1.18
N ASP A 60 0.03 34.80 0.86
CA ASP A 60 -1.13 35.01 1.74
C ASP A 60 -1.17 36.43 2.35
N GLY A 61 -0.84 37.43 1.56
CA GLY A 61 -0.83 38.81 1.96
C GLY A 61 0.41 39.28 2.75
N VAL A 62 1.34 38.39 3.03
CA VAL A 62 2.62 38.73 3.71
C VAL A 62 3.71 38.93 2.67
N GLU A 63 4.39 40.08 2.74
CA GLU A 63 5.48 40.38 1.81
C GLU A 63 6.69 39.46 2.04
N VAL A 64 7.26 38.97 0.95
CA VAL A 64 8.46 38.13 0.93
C VAL A 64 9.55 38.76 0.07
N HIS A 65 10.84 38.52 0.42
CA HIS A 65 11.97 39.22 -0.20
C HIS A 65 12.98 38.27 -0.88
N ASN A 66 12.63 37.00 -1.04
CA ASN A 66 13.52 35.96 -1.59
C ASN A 66 13.34 35.74 -3.10
N ALA A 67 12.63 36.63 -3.80
CA ALA A 67 12.45 36.55 -5.24
C ALA A 67 13.72 36.97 -6.00
N LYS A 68 13.97 36.35 -7.13
CA LYS A 68 15.08 36.67 -8.05
C LYS A 68 14.54 37.36 -9.30
N THR A 69 15.13 38.49 -9.65
CA THR A 69 14.83 39.18 -10.90
C THR A 69 15.90 38.87 -11.93
N LYS A 70 15.49 38.41 -13.12
CA LYS A 70 16.40 38.14 -14.24
C LYS A 70 16.77 39.46 -14.94
N PRO A 71 17.92 39.51 -15.65
CA PRO A 71 18.28 40.65 -16.47
C PRO A 71 17.21 40.95 -17.52
N ARG A 72 17.07 42.24 -17.88
CA ARG A 72 16.16 42.70 -18.92
C ARG A 72 16.51 42.07 -20.27
N GLU A 73 15.52 41.68 -21.02
CA GLU A 73 15.68 41.18 -22.40
C GLU A 73 15.00 42.13 -23.40
N GLU A 74 15.67 42.47 -24.46
CA GLU A 74 15.07 43.26 -25.56
C GLU A 74 14.08 42.43 -26.36
N GLN A 75 12.98 43.07 -26.77
CA GLN A 75 11.93 42.50 -27.61
C GLN A 75 11.93 43.19 -29.01
N TYR A 76 11.28 42.58 -29.98
CA TYR A 76 11.18 43.06 -31.35
C TYR A 76 10.60 44.49 -31.51
N ALA A 77 9.80 44.96 -30.59
CA ALA A 77 9.14 46.27 -30.66
C ALA A 77 9.89 47.38 -29.91
N SER A 78 11.20 47.27 -29.73
CA SER A 78 12.02 48.22 -28.97
C SER A 78 11.52 48.42 -27.54
N THR A 79 11.11 47.35 -26.90
CA THR A 79 10.69 47.29 -25.47
C THR A 79 11.49 46.23 -24.74
N TYR A 80 11.42 46.27 -23.39
CA TYR A 80 12.06 45.27 -22.53
C TYR A 80 11.03 44.27 -21.99
N ARG A 81 11.48 43.04 -21.80
CA ARG A 81 10.84 41.99 -21.02
C ARG A 81 11.61 41.80 -19.73
N VAL A 82 10.92 41.89 -18.60
CA VAL A 82 11.51 41.69 -17.26
C VAL A 82 10.78 40.54 -16.55
N VAL A 83 11.55 39.62 -15.98
CA VAL A 83 11.04 38.43 -15.32
C VAL A 83 11.51 38.40 -13.88
N SER A 84 10.59 38.20 -12.95
CA SER A 84 10.87 37.92 -11.55
C SER A 84 10.35 36.53 -11.17
N VAL A 85 11.14 35.76 -10.47
CA VAL A 85 10.88 34.38 -10.11
C VAL A 85 10.91 34.23 -8.60
N LEU A 86 9.82 33.70 -8.03
CA LEU A 86 9.74 33.34 -6.62
C LEU A 86 9.73 31.84 -6.45
N THR A 87 10.70 31.32 -5.72
CA THR A 87 10.71 29.91 -5.29
C THR A 87 9.62 29.70 -4.24
N VAL A 88 8.79 28.69 -4.41
CA VAL A 88 7.71 28.35 -3.50
C VAL A 88 7.99 27.02 -2.79
N LEU A 89 7.44 26.85 -1.58
CA LEU A 89 7.46 25.57 -0.88
C LEU A 89 6.39 24.65 -1.47
N HIS A 90 6.73 23.39 -1.73
CA HIS A 90 5.79 22.40 -2.28
C HIS A 90 4.48 22.34 -1.49
N GLN A 91 4.60 22.25 -0.16
CA GLN A 91 3.44 22.15 0.73
C GLN A 91 2.58 23.40 0.72
N ASP A 92 3.18 24.58 0.63
CA ASP A 92 2.47 25.85 0.59
C ASP A 92 1.61 25.99 -0.68
N TRP A 93 2.18 25.60 -1.82
CA TRP A 93 1.42 25.57 -3.08
C TRP A 93 0.26 24.56 -3.03
N LEU A 94 0.53 23.33 -2.58
CA LEU A 94 -0.46 22.27 -2.48
C LEU A 94 -1.57 22.57 -1.46
N ASN A 95 -1.27 23.35 -0.42
CA ASN A 95 -2.26 23.84 0.55
C ASN A 95 -3.09 25.02 0.03
N GLY A 96 -2.81 25.51 -1.17
CA GLY A 96 -3.60 26.55 -1.81
C GLY A 96 -3.27 27.97 -1.36
N LYS A 97 -2.07 28.25 -0.85
CA LYS A 97 -1.61 29.61 -0.55
C LYS A 97 -1.66 30.49 -1.79
N GLU A 98 -2.02 31.77 -1.61
CA GLU A 98 -2.13 32.75 -2.66
C GLU A 98 -0.79 33.49 -2.84
N TYR A 99 -0.32 33.56 -4.08
CA TYR A 99 0.92 34.25 -4.46
C TYR A 99 0.56 35.47 -5.27
N LYS A 100 1.00 36.64 -4.81
CA LYS A 100 0.73 37.92 -5.47
C LYS A 100 2.04 38.54 -5.97
N CYS A 101 2.05 38.95 -7.24
CA CYS A 101 3.07 39.78 -7.84
C CYS A 101 2.52 41.19 -8.03
N LYS A 102 3.14 42.17 -7.38
CA LYS A 102 2.83 43.59 -7.53
C LYS A 102 3.96 44.25 -8.31
N VAL A 103 3.61 44.82 -9.45
CA VAL A 103 4.54 45.44 -10.38
C VAL A 103 4.36 46.95 -10.39
N SER A 104 5.44 47.69 -10.14
CA SER A 104 5.48 49.15 -10.21
C SER A 104 6.45 49.60 -11.31
N ASN A 105 6.01 50.57 -12.12
CA ASN A 105 6.80 51.22 -13.13
C ASN A 105 6.31 52.66 -13.31
N LYS A 106 7.19 53.61 -13.65
CA LYS A 106 6.84 55.02 -13.80
C LYS A 106 5.78 55.27 -14.90
N ALA A 107 5.75 54.42 -15.92
CA ALA A 107 4.74 54.51 -16.98
C ALA A 107 3.35 53.99 -16.54
N LEU A 108 3.22 53.36 -15.38
CA LEU A 108 1.95 52.87 -14.86
C LEU A 108 1.32 53.91 -13.92
N PRO A 109 0.03 54.26 -14.10
CA PRO A 109 -0.68 55.17 -13.21
C PRO A 109 -0.88 54.62 -11.81
N ALA A 110 -0.94 53.28 -11.69
CA ALA A 110 -1.01 52.55 -10.43
C ALA A 110 -0.29 51.19 -10.58
N PRO A 111 0.25 50.63 -9.50
CA PRO A 111 0.84 49.30 -9.53
C PRO A 111 -0.18 48.24 -10.02
N ILE A 112 0.30 47.32 -10.88
CA ILE A 112 -0.49 46.17 -11.35
C ILE A 112 -0.27 45.02 -10.41
N GLU A 113 -1.33 44.42 -9.87
CA GLU A 113 -1.32 43.25 -9.03
C GLU A 113 -1.90 42.03 -9.74
N LYS A 114 -1.20 40.93 -9.73
CA LYS A 114 -1.69 39.64 -10.23
C LYS A 114 -1.54 38.61 -9.11
N THR A 115 -2.58 37.81 -8.91
CA THR A 115 -2.61 36.77 -7.89
C THR A 115 -2.85 35.42 -8.52
N ILE A 116 -2.16 34.41 -8.03
CA ILE A 116 -2.30 33.01 -8.48
C ILE A 116 -2.26 32.06 -7.28
N SER A 117 -3.03 31.01 -7.36
CA SER A 117 -3.04 29.92 -6.41
C SER A 117 -3.43 28.61 -7.12
N LYS A 118 -3.22 27.51 -6.46
CA LYS A 118 -3.75 26.22 -6.92
C LYS A 118 -5.28 26.31 -7.04
N ALA A 119 -5.86 25.62 -8.01
CA ALA A 119 -7.32 25.54 -8.17
C ALA A 119 -7.99 25.06 -6.87
N LYS A 120 -9.05 25.74 -6.45
CA LYS A 120 -9.84 25.41 -5.27
C LYS A 120 -10.77 24.23 -5.58
N GLY A 121 -10.96 23.33 -4.64
CA GLY A 121 -11.82 22.17 -4.76
C GLY A 121 -11.15 20.90 -4.20
N GLN A 122 -11.94 19.85 -4.06
CA GLN A 122 -11.43 18.58 -3.53
C GLN A 122 -10.65 17.81 -4.59
N PRO A 123 -9.40 17.39 -4.31
CA PRO A 123 -8.64 16.58 -5.24
C PRO A 123 -9.33 15.24 -5.53
N ARG A 124 -9.29 14.82 -6.80
CA ARG A 124 -9.78 13.52 -7.26
C ARG A 124 -8.66 12.74 -7.90
N GLU A 125 -8.57 11.47 -7.56
CA GLU A 125 -7.51 10.58 -8.03
C GLU A 125 -7.70 10.23 -9.51
N PRO A 126 -6.65 10.38 -10.36
CA PRO A 126 -6.71 9.99 -11.76
C PRO A 126 -6.80 8.47 -11.93
N GLN A 127 -7.66 8.04 -12.85
CA GLN A 127 -7.70 6.67 -13.35
C GLN A 127 -6.89 6.59 -14.63
N VAL A 128 -5.91 5.68 -14.66
CA VAL A 128 -4.97 5.51 -15.77
C VAL A 128 -5.28 4.21 -16.53
N CYS A 129 -5.50 4.32 -17.83
CA CYS A 129 -5.71 3.19 -18.73
C CYS A 129 -4.72 3.27 -19.88
N THR A 130 -4.05 2.16 -20.19
CA THR A 130 -3.17 2.05 -21.36
C THR A 130 -3.87 1.31 -22.49
N LEU A 131 -3.69 1.77 -23.72
CA LEU A 131 -4.28 1.19 -24.91
C LEU A 131 -3.17 0.77 -25.89
N PRO A 132 -3.22 -0.48 -26.41
CA PRO A 132 -2.26 -0.95 -27.41
C PRO A 132 -2.51 -0.29 -28.77
N PRO A 133 -1.56 -0.43 -29.71
CA PRO A 133 -1.73 0.02 -31.09
C PRO A 133 -2.94 -0.63 -31.75
N SER A 134 -3.64 0.12 -32.60
CA SER A 134 -4.72 -0.44 -33.42
C SER A 134 -4.18 -1.44 -34.43
N ARG A 135 -5.04 -2.36 -34.89
CA ARG A 135 -4.66 -3.37 -35.92
C ARG A 135 -4.17 -2.72 -37.21
N ASP A 136 -4.75 -1.59 -37.58
CA ASP A 136 -4.38 -0.85 -38.79
C ASP A 136 -2.98 -0.20 -38.71
N GLU A 137 -2.58 0.21 -37.50
CA GLU A 137 -1.22 0.74 -37.30
C GLU A 137 -0.14 -0.34 -37.35
N LEU A 138 -0.48 -1.60 -37.07
CA LEU A 138 0.48 -2.71 -37.17
C LEU A 138 0.96 -3.00 -38.59
N THR A 139 0.35 -2.39 -39.59
CA THR A 139 0.82 -2.42 -40.99
C THR A 139 1.90 -1.39 -41.29
N LYS A 140 2.07 -0.37 -40.42
CA LYS A 140 3.03 0.73 -40.56
C LYS A 140 4.37 0.41 -39.89
N ASN A 141 5.40 1.22 -40.17
CA ASN A 141 6.72 1.07 -39.55
C ASN A 141 6.76 1.57 -38.08
N GLN A 142 5.85 2.48 -37.73
CA GLN A 142 5.69 3.02 -36.41
C GLN A 142 4.28 2.76 -35.88
N VAL A 143 4.17 2.55 -34.57
CA VAL A 143 2.92 2.29 -33.86
C VAL A 143 2.73 3.28 -32.72
N SER A 144 1.48 3.52 -32.36
CA SER A 144 1.10 4.44 -31.28
C SER A 144 0.57 3.69 -30.09
N LEU A 145 1.16 3.97 -28.92
CA LEU A 145 0.67 3.54 -27.62
C LEU A 145 -0.06 4.71 -26.98
N SER A 146 -1.23 4.47 -26.41
CA SER A 146 -2.02 5.52 -25.78
C SER A 146 -2.17 5.29 -24.28
N CYS A 147 -2.11 6.38 -23.53
CA CYS A 147 -2.37 6.41 -22.10
C CYS A 147 -3.52 7.40 -21.84
N ALA A 148 -4.68 6.89 -21.48
CA ALA A 148 -5.84 7.69 -21.13
C ALA A 148 -5.89 7.89 -19.62
N VAL A 149 -5.97 9.15 -19.18
CA VAL A 149 -6.05 9.54 -17.78
C VAL A 149 -7.34 10.32 -17.57
N LYS A 150 -8.21 9.88 -16.69
CA LYS A 150 -9.54 10.46 -16.48
C LYS A 150 -9.92 10.59 -15.01
N GLY A 151 -10.92 11.43 -14.75
CA GLY A 151 -11.54 11.55 -13.43
C GLY A 151 -10.71 12.32 -12.41
N PHE A 152 -9.69 13.06 -12.82
CA PHE A 152 -8.81 13.78 -11.90
C PHE A 152 -9.22 15.23 -11.69
N TYR A 153 -8.87 15.77 -10.53
CA TYR A 153 -9.00 17.17 -10.17
C TYR A 153 -7.94 17.52 -9.11
N PRO A 154 -7.27 18.67 -9.17
CA PRO A 154 -7.31 19.70 -10.21
C PRO A 154 -6.64 19.26 -11.53
N SER A 155 -6.63 20.16 -12.52
CA SER A 155 -6.06 19.91 -13.85
C SER A 155 -4.52 19.78 -13.89
N ASP A 156 -3.84 20.18 -12.82
CA ASP A 156 -2.37 20.10 -12.70
C ASP A 156 -1.93 18.62 -12.63
N ILE A 157 -1.30 18.18 -13.69
CA ILE A 157 -0.89 16.79 -13.86
C ILE A 157 0.36 16.72 -14.74
N ALA A 158 1.21 15.70 -14.51
CA ALA A 158 2.34 15.38 -15.38
C ALA A 158 2.25 13.94 -15.86
N VAL A 159 2.43 13.72 -17.15
CA VAL A 159 2.45 12.40 -17.77
C VAL A 159 3.75 12.22 -18.54
N GLU A 160 4.44 11.13 -18.28
CA GLU A 160 5.70 10.78 -18.91
C GLU A 160 5.69 9.31 -19.36
N TRP A 161 6.51 9.00 -20.34
CA TRP A 161 6.70 7.64 -20.82
C TRP A 161 8.13 7.17 -20.62
N GLU A 162 8.26 5.92 -20.26
CA GLU A 162 9.55 5.24 -20.15
C GLU A 162 9.49 3.82 -20.73
N SER A 163 10.64 3.29 -21.09
CA SER A 163 10.82 1.90 -21.47
C SER A 163 12.07 1.36 -20.81
N ASN A 164 11.95 0.26 -20.04
CA ASN A 164 13.08 -0.35 -19.32
C ASN A 164 13.85 0.65 -18.42
N GLY A 165 13.15 1.58 -17.77
CA GLY A 165 13.73 2.61 -16.91
C GLY A 165 14.40 3.76 -17.66
N GLN A 166 14.35 3.81 -18.99
CA GLN A 166 14.84 4.90 -19.81
C GLN A 166 13.68 5.76 -20.30
N PRO A 167 13.78 7.11 -20.18
CA PRO A 167 12.72 7.99 -20.65
C PRO A 167 12.53 7.91 -22.17
N GLU A 168 11.28 7.89 -22.58
CA GLU A 168 10.89 8.01 -23.98
C GLU A 168 10.56 9.46 -24.31
N ASN A 169 10.98 9.96 -25.47
CA ASN A 169 10.84 11.36 -25.83
C ASN A 169 9.81 11.62 -26.94
N ASN A 170 9.47 10.61 -27.73
CA ASN A 170 8.57 10.76 -28.88
C ASN A 170 7.11 10.55 -28.48
N TYR A 171 6.61 11.39 -27.58
CA TYR A 171 5.21 11.39 -27.19
C TYR A 171 4.60 12.80 -27.16
N LYS A 172 3.29 12.85 -27.32
CA LYS A 172 2.49 14.07 -27.18
C LYS A 172 1.34 13.83 -26.23
N THR A 173 1.13 14.76 -25.32
CA THR A 173 0.03 14.73 -24.35
C THR A 173 -0.94 15.87 -24.62
N THR A 174 -2.23 15.57 -24.68
CA THR A 174 -3.27 16.60 -24.83
C THR A 174 -3.34 17.46 -23.57
N PRO A 175 -3.78 18.72 -23.66
CA PRO A 175 -4.14 19.49 -22.49
C PRO A 175 -5.27 18.79 -21.73
N PRO A 176 -5.38 18.98 -20.39
CA PRO A 176 -6.54 18.51 -19.64
C PRO A 176 -7.84 19.13 -20.17
N VAL A 177 -8.85 18.30 -20.37
CA VAL A 177 -10.17 18.68 -20.84
C VAL A 177 -11.18 18.46 -19.73
N LEU A 178 -12.04 19.46 -19.47
CA LEU A 178 -13.09 19.38 -18.46
C LEU A 178 -14.19 18.42 -18.93
N ASP A 179 -14.49 17.44 -18.09
CA ASP A 179 -15.59 16.50 -18.30
C ASP A 179 -16.90 17.03 -17.70
N SER A 180 -18.01 16.42 -18.07
CA SER A 180 -19.36 16.78 -17.62
C SER A 180 -19.58 16.66 -16.11
N ASP A 181 -18.79 15.82 -15.42
CA ASP A 181 -18.86 15.61 -13.97
C ASP A 181 -17.96 16.57 -13.16
N GLY A 182 -17.31 17.55 -13.82
CA GLY A 182 -16.40 18.51 -13.21
C GLY A 182 -14.97 17.98 -12.98
N SER A 183 -14.67 16.77 -13.39
CA SER A 183 -13.30 16.24 -13.43
C SER A 183 -12.61 16.55 -14.77
N PHE A 184 -11.32 16.24 -14.86
CA PHE A 184 -10.55 16.39 -16.09
C PHE A 184 -10.16 15.04 -16.67
N PHE A 185 -9.92 15.02 -17.97
CA PHE A 185 -9.30 13.89 -18.66
C PHE A 185 -8.27 14.38 -19.69
N LEU A 186 -7.34 13.52 -20.01
CA LEU A 186 -6.36 13.73 -21.07
C LEU A 186 -5.93 12.40 -21.71
N VAL A 187 -5.28 12.49 -22.86
CA VAL A 187 -4.67 11.35 -23.55
C VAL A 187 -3.23 11.69 -23.90
N SER A 188 -2.32 10.77 -23.59
CA SER A 188 -0.92 10.82 -24.00
C SER A 188 -0.65 9.73 -25.01
N LYS A 189 -0.01 10.07 -26.12
CA LYS A 189 0.29 9.17 -27.24
C LYS A 189 1.79 9.08 -27.43
N LEU A 190 2.34 7.87 -27.24
CA LEU A 190 3.73 7.53 -27.52
C LEU A 190 3.84 6.86 -28.88
N THR A 191 4.74 7.34 -29.73
CA THR A 191 5.07 6.74 -31.02
C THR A 191 6.40 6.00 -30.92
N VAL A 192 6.39 4.72 -31.23
CA VAL A 192 7.58 3.85 -31.20
C VAL A 192 7.70 3.05 -32.48
N ASP A 193 8.92 2.59 -32.80
CA ASP A 193 9.12 1.69 -33.90
C ASP A 193 8.41 0.37 -33.68
N LYS A 194 7.75 -0.12 -34.74
CA LYS A 194 7.02 -1.39 -34.72
C LYS A 194 7.86 -2.56 -34.20
N SER A 195 9.14 -2.59 -34.55
CA SER A 195 10.09 -3.62 -34.13
C SER A 195 10.24 -3.68 -32.62
N ARG A 196 10.29 -2.53 -31.93
CA ARG A 196 10.38 -2.45 -30.47
C ARG A 196 9.12 -3.00 -29.80
N TRP A 197 7.94 -2.68 -30.35
CA TRP A 197 6.68 -3.21 -29.89
C TRP A 197 6.59 -4.74 -30.11
N GLN A 198 6.97 -5.21 -31.28
CA GLN A 198 6.93 -6.64 -31.62
C GLN A 198 7.94 -7.48 -30.84
N GLN A 199 9.05 -6.91 -30.39
CA GLN A 199 10.04 -7.55 -29.51
C GLN A 199 9.52 -7.71 -28.08
N GLY A 200 8.32 -7.23 -27.78
CA GLY A 200 7.73 -7.33 -26.43
C GLY A 200 8.35 -6.37 -25.42
N ASN A 201 8.96 -5.27 -25.85
CA ASN A 201 9.41 -4.24 -24.92
C ASN A 201 8.24 -3.70 -24.09
N VAL A 202 8.52 -3.46 -22.83
CA VAL A 202 7.53 -2.88 -21.91
C VAL A 202 7.65 -1.36 -21.94
N PHE A 203 6.52 -0.71 -22.22
CA PHE A 203 6.39 0.74 -22.18
C PHE A 203 5.51 1.13 -21.00
N SER A 204 5.94 2.09 -20.23
CA SER A 204 5.25 2.50 -19.03
C SER A 204 4.81 3.96 -19.11
N CYS A 205 3.54 4.21 -18.84
CA CYS A 205 2.97 5.53 -18.67
C CYS A 205 3.01 5.89 -17.19
N SER A 206 3.76 6.93 -16.86
CA SER A 206 3.92 7.44 -15.50
C SER A 206 3.09 8.71 -15.33
N VAL A 207 2.23 8.73 -14.35
CA VAL A 207 1.33 9.84 -14.03
C VAL A 207 1.64 10.39 -12.65
N MET A 208 1.81 11.71 -12.57
CA MET A 208 2.00 12.43 -11.30
C MET A 208 0.83 13.36 -11.07
N HIS A 209 0.20 13.25 -9.90
CA HIS A 209 -0.93 14.07 -9.49
C HIS A 209 -1.03 14.12 -7.96
N GLU A 210 -1.48 15.25 -7.41
CA GLU A 210 -1.55 15.44 -5.95
C GLU A 210 -2.48 14.46 -5.21
N ALA A 211 -3.50 13.93 -5.86
CA ALA A 211 -4.44 12.98 -5.27
C ALA A 211 -3.93 11.54 -5.26
N LEU A 212 -2.84 11.24 -5.94
CA LEU A 212 -2.22 9.90 -5.95
C LEU A 212 -1.39 9.67 -4.69
N HIS A 213 -1.35 8.41 -4.27
CA HIS A 213 -0.42 7.98 -3.22
C HIS A 213 1.03 8.24 -3.67
N ASN A 214 1.84 8.91 -2.82
CA ASN A 214 3.17 9.41 -3.19
C ASN A 214 3.20 10.31 -4.45
N HIS A 215 2.07 10.88 -4.83
CA HIS A 215 1.90 11.72 -6.02
C HIS A 215 2.25 11.06 -7.36
N TYR A 216 2.32 9.72 -7.39
CA TYR A 216 2.81 8.98 -8.54
C TYR A 216 2.07 7.66 -8.74
N THR A 217 1.78 7.32 -10.01
CA THR A 217 1.35 5.98 -10.42
C THR A 217 1.93 5.65 -11.79
N GLN A 218 2.06 4.37 -12.09
CA GLN A 218 2.60 3.87 -13.34
C GLN A 218 1.74 2.74 -13.89
N LYS A 219 1.45 2.77 -15.18
CA LYS A 219 0.80 1.67 -15.92
C LYS A 219 1.69 1.23 -17.07
N SER A 220 1.90 -0.07 -17.17
CA SER A 220 2.77 -0.66 -18.18
C SER A 220 1.95 -1.30 -19.30
N LEU A 221 2.51 -1.29 -20.51
CA LEU A 221 1.92 -1.83 -21.71
C LEU A 221 2.98 -2.56 -22.53
N SER A 222 2.69 -3.79 -22.91
CA SER A 222 3.54 -4.60 -23.80
C SER A 222 2.66 -5.45 -24.71
N LEU A 223 3.22 -5.95 -25.80
CA LEU A 223 2.52 -6.92 -26.63
C LEU A 223 2.33 -8.20 -25.84
N SER A 224 1.08 -8.45 -25.39
CA SER A 224 0.70 -9.77 -24.88
C SER A 224 0.44 -10.70 -26.05
N PRO A 225 0.95 -11.93 -26.07
CA PRO A 225 0.56 -12.92 -27.05
C PRO A 225 -0.92 -13.26 -26.86
N GLY A 226 -1.79 -12.63 -27.68
CA GLY A 226 -3.22 -12.91 -27.70
C GLY A 226 -3.51 -14.23 -28.38
N PRO A 227 -4.60 -14.95 -28.04
CA PRO A 227 -5.00 -16.15 -28.75
C PRO A 227 -5.53 -15.80 -30.14
N GLY A 228 -4.76 -16.08 -31.19
CA GLY A 228 -5.24 -16.21 -32.56
C GLY A 228 -4.82 -15.17 -33.59
N SER A 229 -3.64 -15.31 -34.18
CA SER A 229 -3.41 -15.27 -35.63
C SER A 229 -1.99 -15.75 -35.94
N GLY A 230 -1.88 -16.80 -36.75
CA GLY A 230 -0.62 -17.45 -37.05
C GLY A 230 0.29 -16.66 -37.98
N SER A 231 1.54 -16.59 -37.63
CA SER A 231 2.71 -17.13 -38.35
C SER A 231 3.99 -16.86 -37.59
N ALA A 232 4.65 -17.97 -37.25
CA ALA A 232 6.08 -18.22 -36.95
C ALA A 232 6.86 -17.20 -36.09
N VAL A 233 6.94 -17.38 -34.85
CA VAL A 233 7.71 -18.18 -33.90
C VAL A 233 6.85 -18.37 -32.67
N ASN A 234 6.24 -19.54 -32.54
CA ASN A 234 5.33 -19.87 -31.44
C ASN A 234 6.14 -20.15 -30.17
N GLY A 235 6.06 -19.24 -29.20
CA GLY A 235 6.28 -19.54 -27.83
C GLY A 235 5.16 -18.91 -27.01
N THR A 236 4.12 -19.66 -26.67
CA THR A 236 3.13 -19.23 -25.67
C THR A 236 3.84 -19.18 -24.32
N SER A 237 4.14 -17.98 -23.82
CA SER A 237 4.61 -17.84 -22.45
C SER A 237 3.41 -17.71 -21.53
N GLN A 238 3.30 -18.60 -20.55
CA GLN A 238 2.31 -18.53 -19.50
C GLN A 238 3.00 -18.26 -18.16
N PHE A 239 2.60 -17.19 -17.49
CA PHE A 239 3.11 -16.84 -16.17
C PHE A 239 1.96 -16.87 -15.17
N THR A 240 2.04 -17.76 -14.18
CA THR A 240 0.98 -17.97 -13.20
C THR A 240 1.60 -18.03 -11.80
N CYS A 241 1.05 -17.26 -10.88
CA CYS A 241 1.48 -17.25 -9.49
C CYS A 241 0.29 -17.49 -8.56
N PHE A 242 0.57 -18.12 -7.41
CA PHE A 242 -0.40 -18.36 -6.35
C PHE A 242 0.18 -17.96 -5.01
N TYR A 243 -0.68 -17.40 -4.15
CA TYR A 243 -0.34 -17.02 -2.78
C TYR A 243 -0.84 -18.08 -1.79
N ASN A 244 0.02 -18.51 -0.88
CA ASN A 244 -0.37 -19.47 0.16
C ASN A 244 -1.19 -18.86 1.31
N SER A 245 -1.55 -17.61 1.20
CA SER A 245 -2.27 -16.77 2.18
C SER A 245 -1.47 -16.26 3.39
N ARG A 246 -0.22 -16.62 3.54
CA ARG A 246 0.66 -16.19 4.64
C ARG A 246 1.91 -15.44 4.15
N ALA A 247 2.93 -16.17 3.77
CA ALA A 247 4.25 -15.59 3.50
C ALA A 247 4.94 -16.13 2.25
N ASN A 248 4.24 -16.85 1.38
CA ASN A 248 4.83 -17.45 0.18
C ASN A 248 4.00 -17.22 -1.07
N ILE A 249 4.64 -16.74 -2.14
CA ILE A 249 4.07 -16.68 -3.49
C ILE A 249 4.84 -17.69 -4.35
N SER A 250 4.12 -18.70 -4.87
CA SER A 250 4.68 -19.71 -5.78
C SER A 250 4.38 -19.31 -7.21
N CYS A 251 5.41 -19.16 -8.04
CA CYS A 251 5.29 -18.75 -9.43
C CYS A 251 5.76 -19.86 -10.37
N VAL A 252 5.03 -20.06 -11.45
CA VAL A 252 5.39 -20.96 -12.56
C VAL A 252 5.37 -20.14 -13.85
N TRP A 253 6.46 -20.21 -14.59
CA TRP A 253 6.58 -19.60 -15.90
C TRP A 253 6.91 -20.68 -16.93
N SER A 254 6.10 -20.74 -17.99
CA SER A 254 6.30 -21.67 -19.10
C SER A 254 6.46 -20.87 -20.40
N GLN A 255 7.39 -21.30 -21.23
CA GLN A 255 7.63 -20.73 -22.54
C GLN A 255 8.00 -21.83 -23.54
N ASP A 256 7.33 -21.85 -24.69
CA ASP A 256 7.70 -22.72 -25.80
C ASP A 256 8.97 -22.19 -26.48
N GLY A 257 10.04 -22.97 -26.43
CA GLY A 257 11.35 -22.65 -27.00
C GLY A 257 12.48 -22.83 -25.98
N ALA A 258 13.50 -23.56 -26.35
CA ALA A 258 14.64 -23.83 -25.48
C ALA A 258 15.38 -22.52 -25.17
N LEU A 259 15.23 -22.01 -23.96
CA LEU A 259 16.15 -21.06 -23.36
C LEU A 259 17.40 -21.82 -22.94
N GLN A 260 18.37 -21.94 -23.86
CA GLN A 260 19.68 -22.49 -23.54
C GLN A 260 20.44 -21.46 -22.70
N ASP A 261 20.83 -21.85 -21.48
CA ASP A 261 21.76 -21.18 -20.56
C ASP A 261 21.41 -19.74 -20.10
N THR A 262 20.16 -19.36 -20.01
CA THR A 262 19.77 -18.07 -19.45
C THR A 262 19.25 -18.21 -18.01
N SER A 263 19.88 -17.52 -17.06
CA SER A 263 19.38 -17.36 -15.71
C SER A 263 18.20 -16.40 -15.68
N CYS A 264 17.05 -16.84 -15.19
CA CYS A 264 15.84 -16.04 -15.05
C CYS A 264 15.42 -15.93 -13.59
N GLN A 265 14.83 -14.81 -13.22
CA GLN A 265 14.33 -14.55 -11.86
C GLN A 265 12.99 -13.83 -11.87
N VAL A 266 12.21 -14.02 -10.82
CA VAL A 266 10.97 -13.26 -10.57
C VAL A 266 11.26 -12.18 -9.56
N HIS A 267 10.88 -10.95 -9.89
CA HIS A 267 10.89 -9.81 -9.00
C HIS A 267 9.48 -9.47 -8.55
N ALA A 268 9.31 -9.21 -7.25
CA ALA A 268 8.04 -8.83 -6.64
C ALA A 268 8.13 -7.49 -5.95
N TRP A 269 7.20 -6.56 -6.27
CA TRP A 269 7.00 -5.27 -5.61
C TRP A 269 5.56 -5.11 -5.17
N PRO A 270 5.28 -5.02 -3.87
CA PRO A 270 3.95 -4.62 -3.39
C PRO A 270 3.73 -3.11 -3.55
N ASP A 271 2.51 -2.71 -3.86
CA ASP A 271 2.11 -1.31 -4.08
C ASP A 271 2.15 -0.44 -2.82
N ARG A 272 1.97 -1.05 -1.65
CA ARG A 272 1.78 -0.35 -0.35
C ARG A 272 2.85 -0.62 0.69
N ARG A 273 3.91 -1.35 0.32
CA ARG A 273 4.96 -1.78 1.25
C ARG A 273 6.35 -1.43 0.72
N ARG A 274 7.32 -1.36 1.62
CA ARG A 274 8.69 -0.91 1.30
C ARG A 274 9.68 -2.06 1.00
N TRP A 275 9.18 -3.29 0.86
CA TRP A 275 10.06 -4.41 0.53
C TRP A 275 9.97 -4.81 -0.94
N ASN A 276 11.02 -5.39 -1.44
CA ASN A 276 11.05 -6.11 -2.70
C ASN A 276 11.66 -7.50 -2.46
N GLN A 277 11.21 -8.47 -3.20
CA GLN A 277 11.71 -9.85 -3.11
C GLN A 277 11.98 -10.39 -4.51
N THR A 278 12.95 -11.30 -4.57
CA THR A 278 13.33 -11.96 -5.81
C THR A 278 13.51 -13.45 -5.57
N CYS A 279 13.14 -14.27 -6.56
CA CYS A 279 13.49 -15.70 -6.56
C CYS A 279 14.04 -16.12 -7.92
N GLU A 280 14.98 -17.05 -7.91
CA GLU A 280 15.56 -17.62 -9.13
C GLU A 280 14.63 -18.71 -9.69
N LEU A 281 14.33 -18.64 -10.98
CA LEU A 281 13.50 -19.62 -11.67
C LEU A 281 14.29 -20.88 -11.95
N LEU A 282 13.91 -21.96 -11.32
CA LEU A 282 14.51 -23.29 -11.48
C LEU A 282 13.70 -24.13 -12.47
N PRO A 283 14.34 -24.92 -13.34
CA PRO A 283 13.64 -25.75 -14.30
C PRO A 283 12.85 -26.87 -13.60
N VAL A 284 11.57 -26.98 -13.90
CA VAL A 284 10.67 -28.07 -13.43
C VAL A 284 10.42 -29.08 -14.55
N SER A 285 10.37 -28.62 -15.81
CA SER A 285 10.23 -29.44 -16.99
C SER A 285 10.98 -28.79 -18.17
N GLN A 286 10.98 -29.44 -19.34
CA GLN A 286 11.68 -28.94 -20.54
C GLN A 286 11.21 -27.54 -21.00
N ALA A 287 10.01 -27.11 -20.61
CA ALA A 287 9.41 -25.84 -21.03
C ALA A 287 8.82 -25.03 -19.86
N SER A 288 9.10 -25.40 -18.60
CA SER A 288 8.57 -24.67 -17.44
C SER A 288 9.59 -24.54 -16.33
N TRP A 289 9.55 -23.36 -15.69
CA TRP A 289 10.39 -22.96 -14.57
C TRP A 289 9.51 -22.52 -13.42
N ALA A 290 9.95 -22.75 -12.20
CA ALA A 290 9.23 -22.36 -11.00
C ALA A 290 10.16 -21.76 -9.96
N CYS A 291 9.63 -20.86 -9.15
CA CYS A 291 10.29 -20.37 -7.94
C CYS A 291 9.28 -19.99 -6.85
N ASN A 292 9.78 -19.86 -5.63
CA ASN A 292 9.02 -19.44 -4.47
C ASN A 292 9.57 -18.12 -3.91
N LEU A 293 8.71 -17.11 -3.84
CA LEU A 293 9.00 -15.84 -3.17
C LEU A 293 8.65 -15.98 -1.69
N ILE A 294 9.66 -16.08 -0.84
CA ILE A 294 9.48 -16.19 0.60
C ILE A 294 9.50 -14.79 1.18
N LEU A 295 8.33 -14.31 1.65
CA LEU A 295 8.14 -12.94 2.14
C LEU A 295 8.54 -12.79 3.62
N GLY A 296 8.65 -13.88 4.36
CA GLY A 296 9.00 -13.89 5.78
C GLY A 296 8.85 -15.27 6.41
N ALA A 297 8.74 -15.29 7.75
CA ALA A 297 8.51 -16.54 8.48
C ALA A 297 7.21 -17.23 8.00
N PRO A 298 7.15 -18.57 7.97
CA PRO A 298 6.01 -19.31 7.42
C PRO A 298 4.66 -18.96 8.02
N ASP A 299 4.62 -18.62 9.31
CA ASP A 299 3.39 -18.28 10.04
C ASP A 299 3.06 -16.79 10.02
N SER A 300 3.91 -15.95 9.43
CA SER A 300 3.67 -14.50 9.34
C SER A 300 2.64 -14.17 8.26
N GLN A 301 1.76 -13.20 8.56
CA GLN A 301 0.79 -12.68 7.59
C GLN A 301 1.40 -11.47 6.87
N LYS A 302 2.00 -11.69 5.70
CA LYS A 302 2.77 -10.65 4.99
C LYS A 302 1.96 -9.78 4.05
N LEU A 303 0.80 -10.23 3.61
CA LEU A 303 -0.08 -9.49 2.69
C LEU A 303 -1.51 -9.50 3.18
N THR A 304 -2.26 -8.46 2.83
CA THR A 304 -3.68 -8.29 3.15
C THR A 304 -4.56 -8.47 1.90
N THR A 305 -5.86 -8.46 2.10
CA THR A 305 -6.87 -8.58 1.02
C THR A 305 -6.88 -7.40 0.05
N VAL A 306 -6.21 -6.30 0.38
CA VAL A 306 -6.16 -5.07 -0.43
C VAL A 306 -4.79 -4.81 -1.09
N ASP A 307 -3.79 -5.64 -0.80
CA ASP A 307 -2.46 -5.52 -1.41
C ASP A 307 -2.48 -5.96 -2.88
N ILE A 308 -1.72 -5.24 -3.70
CA ILE A 308 -1.40 -5.61 -5.08
C ILE A 308 0.12 -5.73 -5.18
N VAL A 309 0.60 -6.80 -5.79
CA VAL A 309 2.03 -7.05 -5.98
C VAL A 309 2.33 -7.10 -7.48
N THR A 310 3.21 -6.22 -7.94
CA THR A 310 3.70 -6.29 -9.33
C THR A 310 4.78 -7.36 -9.42
N LEU A 311 4.54 -8.40 -10.21
CA LEU A 311 5.47 -9.50 -10.48
C LEU A 311 6.07 -9.36 -11.87
N ARG A 312 7.41 -9.48 -11.98
CA ARG A 312 8.14 -9.42 -13.24
C ARG A 312 9.06 -10.62 -13.41
N VAL A 313 9.02 -11.25 -14.56
CA VAL A 313 10.02 -12.25 -14.96
C VAL A 313 11.14 -11.54 -15.71
N LEU A 314 12.35 -11.65 -15.19
CA LEU A 314 13.56 -11.06 -15.76
C LEU A 314 14.52 -12.18 -16.14
N CYS A 315 14.96 -12.21 -17.39
CA CYS A 315 15.99 -13.15 -17.86
C CYS A 315 17.25 -12.41 -18.30
N ARG A 316 18.40 -13.00 -18.03
CA ARG A 316 19.71 -12.42 -18.31
C ARG A 316 20.13 -12.72 -19.76
N GLU A 317 20.27 -11.69 -20.57
CA GLU A 317 20.87 -11.76 -21.91
C GLU A 317 22.27 -11.08 -21.88
N GLY A 318 23.33 -11.87 -21.67
CA GLY A 318 24.68 -11.33 -21.50
C GLY A 318 24.82 -10.45 -20.27
N VAL A 319 25.05 -9.14 -20.47
CA VAL A 319 25.19 -8.15 -19.36
C VAL A 319 23.86 -7.47 -18.99
N ARG A 320 22.80 -7.65 -19.79
CA ARG A 320 21.51 -6.96 -19.62
C ARG A 320 20.42 -7.91 -19.12
N TRP A 321 19.49 -7.35 -18.34
CA TRP A 321 18.26 -8.03 -17.94
C TRP A 321 17.12 -7.64 -18.88
N ARG A 322 16.39 -8.63 -19.36
CA ARG A 322 15.20 -8.46 -20.20
C ARG A 322 13.96 -8.88 -19.45
N VAL A 323 12.91 -8.05 -19.51
CA VAL A 323 11.60 -8.39 -18.95
C VAL A 323 10.88 -9.33 -19.92
N MET A 324 10.55 -10.54 -19.46
CA MET A 324 9.85 -11.56 -20.24
C MET A 324 8.35 -11.57 -19.97
N ALA A 325 7.94 -11.26 -18.76
CA ALA A 325 6.55 -11.16 -18.36
C ALA A 325 6.38 -10.15 -17.21
N ILE A 326 5.20 -9.53 -17.14
CA ILE A 326 4.79 -8.65 -16.04
C ILE A 326 3.32 -8.89 -15.73
N GLN A 327 2.99 -8.89 -14.45
CA GLN A 327 1.62 -9.11 -13.97
C GLN A 327 1.39 -8.32 -12.68
N ASP A 328 0.25 -7.61 -12.60
CA ASP A 328 -0.27 -7.08 -11.34
C ASP A 328 -1.04 -8.20 -10.64
N PHE A 329 -0.47 -8.70 -9.57
CA PHE A 329 -0.92 -9.86 -8.84
C PHE A 329 -1.70 -9.44 -7.59
N LYS A 330 -2.94 -9.88 -7.49
CA LYS A 330 -3.78 -9.71 -6.31
C LYS A 330 -3.75 -11.00 -5.48
N PRO A 331 -3.02 -11.02 -4.36
CA PRO A 331 -2.74 -12.26 -3.64
C PRO A 331 -3.99 -13.04 -3.22
N PHE A 332 -5.00 -12.35 -2.70
CA PHE A 332 -6.23 -12.98 -2.19
C PHE A 332 -7.28 -13.34 -3.27
N GLU A 333 -7.04 -12.96 -4.52
CA GLU A 333 -7.80 -13.46 -5.68
C GLU A 333 -7.16 -14.72 -6.30
N ASN A 334 -5.88 -15.00 -6.00
CA ASN A 334 -5.08 -16.09 -6.57
C ASN A 334 -4.50 -16.99 -5.47
N LEU A 335 -5.38 -17.61 -4.69
CA LEU A 335 -4.98 -18.42 -3.55
C LEU A 335 -4.73 -19.88 -3.92
N ARG A 336 -3.67 -20.45 -3.34
CA ARG A 336 -3.39 -21.88 -3.31
C ARG A 336 -2.76 -22.23 -1.97
N LEU A 337 -3.56 -22.79 -1.07
CA LEU A 337 -3.10 -23.13 0.27
C LEU A 337 -2.08 -24.29 0.25
N MET A 338 -1.40 -24.47 1.37
CA MET A 338 -0.58 -25.65 1.59
C MET A 338 -1.46 -26.88 1.79
N ALA A 339 -0.93 -28.05 1.47
CA ALA A 339 -1.61 -29.31 1.73
C ALA A 339 -1.93 -29.47 3.23
N PRO A 340 -3.11 -30.02 3.60
CA PRO A 340 -3.38 -30.38 4.98
C PRO A 340 -2.32 -31.30 5.56
N ILE A 341 -2.01 -31.12 6.84
CA ILE A 341 -0.98 -31.88 7.57
C ILE A 341 -1.58 -32.56 8.81
N SER A 342 -0.75 -33.30 9.54
CA SER A 342 -1.14 -33.96 10.79
C SER A 342 -2.35 -34.87 10.67
N LEU A 343 -2.48 -35.56 9.52
CA LEU A 343 -3.57 -36.52 9.33
C LEU A 343 -3.45 -37.65 10.35
N GLN A 344 -4.52 -37.90 11.11
CA GLN A 344 -4.54 -38.94 12.13
C GLN A 344 -5.89 -39.63 12.19
N VAL A 345 -5.84 -40.93 12.47
CA VAL A 345 -7.03 -41.73 12.77
C VAL A 345 -7.43 -41.45 14.22
N VAL A 346 -8.58 -40.84 14.42
CA VAL A 346 -9.14 -40.57 15.75
C VAL A 346 -9.82 -41.82 16.30
N HIS A 347 -10.58 -42.51 15.46
CA HIS A 347 -11.28 -43.75 15.82
C HIS A 347 -11.49 -44.60 14.59
N VAL A 348 -11.30 -45.92 14.71
CA VAL A 348 -11.55 -46.90 13.63
C VAL A 348 -12.39 -48.07 14.16
N GLU A 349 -13.39 -48.41 13.38
CA GLU A 349 -14.30 -49.53 13.62
C GLU A 349 -14.27 -50.52 12.42
N THR A 350 -15.15 -51.47 12.41
CA THR A 350 -15.27 -52.46 11.32
C THR A 350 -15.71 -51.83 10.00
N HIS A 351 -16.66 -50.86 10.05
CA HIS A 351 -17.22 -50.18 8.88
C HIS A 351 -17.08 -48.67 8.87
N ARG A 352 -16.46 -48.10 9.93
CA ARG A 352 -16.32 -46.65 10.10
C ARG A 352 -14.89 -46.27 10.50
N CYS A 353 -14.48 -45.09 10.05
CA CYS A 353 -13.20 -44.50 10.44
C CYS A 353 -13.35 -43.00 10.54
N ASN A 354 -13.00 -42.43 11.69
CA ASN A 354 -12.91 -40.99 11.90
C ASN A 354 -11.47 -40.53 11.70
N ILE A 355 -11.27 -39.60 10.78
CA ILE A 355 -9.97 -39.03 10.44
C ILE A 355 -10.05 -37.53 10.67
N SER A 356 -9.02 -36.98 11.31
CA SER A 356 -8.81 -35.54 11.47
C SER A 356 -7.52 -35.09 10.82
N TRP A 357 -7.44 -33.81 10.50
CA TRP A 357 -6.26 -33.16 9.94
C TRP A 357 -6.14 -31.74 10.45
N GLU A 358 -5.04 -31.07 10.13
CA GLU A 358 -4.78 -29.69 10.43
C GLU A 358 -4.43 -28.93 9.16
N ILE A 359 -4.85 -27.66 9.08
CA ILE A 359 -4.46 -26.77 8.01
C ILE A 359 -3.29 -25.95 8.49
N SER A 360 -2.14 -26.07 7.83
CA SER A 360 -0.99 -25.23 8.13
C SER A 360 -1.07 -23.93 7.33
N GLN A 361 -0.63 -22.84 7.95
CA GLN A 361 -0.40 -21.53 7.30
C GLN A 361 -1.65 -20.94 6.60
N ALA A 362 -2.86 -21.20 7.10
CA ALA A 362 -4.06 -20.52 6.63
C ALA A 362 -4.18 -19.11 7.22
N SER A 363 -4.59 -18.14 6.40
CA SER A 363 -4.84 -16.77 6.86
C SER A 363 -6.09 -16.70 7.74
N HIS A 364 -6.03 -15.90 8.81
CA HIS A 364 -7.19 -15.60 9.65
C HIS A 364 -8.28 -14.75 8.93
N TYR A 365 -7.99 -14.22 7.74
CA TYR A 365 -8.96 -13.46 6.95
C TYR A 365 -10.07 -14.34 6.32
N PHE A 366 -9.89 -15.67 6.25
CA PHE A 366 -10.87 -16.58 5.65
C PHE A 366 -11.11 -17.91 6.38
N GLU A 367 -10.72 -18.04 7.64
CA GLU A 367 -10.88 -19.27 8.45
C GLU A 367 -12.29 -19.91 8.42
N ARG A 368 -13.32 -19.16 8.06
CA ARG A 368 -14.71 -19.61 8.03
C ARG A 368 -15.22 -20.04 6.65
N HIS A 369 -14.39 -19.94 5.62
CA HIS A 369 -14.84 -20.10 4.23
C HIS A 369 -13.92 -21.05 3.44
N LEU A 370 -13.77 -22.27 3.97
CA LEU A 370 -12.96 -23.32 3.35
C LEU A 370 -13.85 -24.45 2.82
N GLU A 371 -13.39 -25.07 1.73
CA GLU A 371 -13.96 -26.28 1.13
C GLU A 371 -12.88 -27.35 1.12
N PHE A 372 -13.25 -28.58 1.48
CA PHE A 372 -12.36 -29.74 1.46
C PHE A 372 -12.82 -30.75 0.42
N GLU A 373 -11.85 -31.42 -0.17
CA GLU A 373 -12.07 -32.60 -0.97
C GLU A 373 -11.23 -33.75 -0.40
N ALA A 374 -11.88 -34.86 -0.14
CA ALA A 374 -11.25 -36.07 0.37
C ALA A 374 -11.41 -37.23 -0.63
N ARG A 375 -10.44 -38.13 -0.62
CA ARG A 375 -10.49 -39.39 -1.39
C ARG A 375 -9.91 -40.53 -0.60
N THR A 376 -10.43 -41.72 -0.79
CA THR A 376 -10.01 -42.95 -0.12
C THR A 376 -9.65 -44.00 -1.15
N LEU A 377 -8.45 -44.54 -1.07
CA LEU A 377 -7.95 -45.58 -1.93
C LEU A 377 -8.23 -46.95 -1.30
N SER A 378 -8.95 -47.79 -2.05
CA SER A 378 -9.18 -49.19 -1.70
C SER A 378 -8.08 -50.08 -2.29
N PRO A 379 -7.79 -51.25 -1.72
CA PRO A 379 -6.81 -52.20 -2.28
C PRO A 379 -7.15 -52.56 -3.73
N GLY A 380 -6.14 -52.48 -4.57
CA GLY A 380 -6.26 -52.88 -5.99
C GLY A 380 -6.80 -51.75 -6.92
N HIS A 381 -7.05 -50.56 -6.41
CA HIS A 381 -7.51 -49.41 -7.21
C HIS A 381 -6.39 -48.35 -7.29
N THR A 382 -6.58 -47.40 -8.21
CA THR A 382 -5.67 -46.25 -8.37
C THR A 382 -6.29 -44.99 -7.79
N TRP A 383 -5.47 -43.97 -7.49
CA TRP A 383 -5.95 -42.67 -6.99
C TRP A 383 -6.87 -41.95 -7.99
N GLU A 384 -6.78 -42.23 -9.26
CA GLU A 384 -7.61 -41.65 -10.31
C GLU A 384 -9.05 -42.21 -10.27
N GLU A 385 -9.22 -43.44 -9.81
CA GLU A 385 -10.49 -44.13 -9.66
C GLU A 385 -11.16 -43.91 -8.30
N ALA A 386 -10.41 -43.32 -7.35
CA ALA A 386 -10.91 -43.10 -6.00
C ALA A 386 -12.05 -42.05 -5.99
N PRO A 387 -13.20 -42.34 -5.35
CA PRO A 387 -14.33 -41.43 -5.31
C PRO A 387 -13.94 -40.15 -4.54
N LEU A 388 -14.32 -38.98 -5.11
CA LEU A 388 -14.11 -37.67 -4.50
C LEU A 388 -15.29 -37.33 -3.59
N LEU A 389 -15.01 -36.97 -2.35
CA LEU A 389 -15.97 -36.47 -1.36
C LEU A 389 -15.73 -34.99 -1.14
N THR A 390 -16.67 -34.14 -1.53
CA THR A 390 -16.60 -32.70 -1.31
C THR A 390 -17.28 -32.34 0.00
N LEU A 391 -16.55 -31.66 0.89
CA LEU A 391 -16.99 -31.26 2.23
C LEU A 391 -17.05 -29.73 2.30
N LYS A 392 -18.27 -29.19 2.25
CA LYS A 392 -18.52 -27.74 2.46
C LYS A 392 -18.75 -27.45 3.94
N GLN A 393 -17.70 -27.59 4.74
CA GLN A 393 -17.82 -27.41 6.19
C GLN A 393 -16.54 -26.87 6.81
N LYS A 394 -16.69 -26.27 7.98
CA LYS A 394 -15.62 -25.69 8.78
C LYS A 394 -14.78 -26.75 9.51
N GLN A 395 -15.20 -27.99 9.50
CA GLN A 395 -14.62 -29.05 10.33
C GLN A 395 -13.43 -29.71 9.64
N GLU A 396 -12.33 -29.83 10.35
CA GLU A 396 -11.08 -30.48 9.95
C GLU A 396 -11.10 -31.98 10.31
N TRP A 397 -12.22 -32.63 10.08
CA TRP A 397 -12.40 -34.05 10.29
C TRP A 397 -13.51 -34.63 9.41
N ILE A 398 -13.47 -35.94 9.17
CA ILE A 398 -14.47 -36.70 8.44
C ILE A 398 -14.74 -38.03 9.12
N CYS A 399 -15.99 -38.49 9.06
CA CYS A 399 -16.35 -39.85 9.35
C CYS A 399 -16.56 -40.61 8.03
N LEU A 400 -15.69 -41.55 7.72
CA LEU A 400 -15.84 -42.45 6.61
C LEU A 400 -16.78 -43.60 7.03
N GLU A 401 -17.83 -43.83 6.29
CA GLU A 401 -18.84 -44.89 6.51
C GLU A 401 -18.78 -45.89 5.37
N THR A 402 -19.36 -47.06 5.55
CA THR A 402 -19.43 -48.10 4.51
C THR A 402 -18.08 -48.71 4.08
N LEU A 403 -17.13 -48.76 5.01
CA LEU A 403 -15.84 -49.40 4.80
C LEU A 403 -15.98 -50.94 4.94
N THR A 404 -15.13 -51.67 4.24
CA THR A 404 -15.04 -53.14 4.34
C THR A 404 -14.23 -53.51 5.59
N PRO A 405 -14.66 -54.51 6.41
CA PRO A 405 -13.89 -54.98 7.56
C PRO A 405 -12.52 -55.54 7.15
N ASP A 406 -11.55 -55.47 8.06
CA ASP A 406 -10.19 -56.00 7.91
C ASP A 406 -9.48 -55.58 6.61
N THR A 407 -9.74 -54.40 6.15
CA THR A 407 -9.23 -53.86 4.86
C THR A 407 -8.34 -52.69 5.10
N GLN A 408 -7.25 -52.64 4.39
CA GLN A 408 -6.31 -51.51 4.42
C GLN A 408 -6.73 -50.45 3.41
N TYR A 409 -6.84 -49.22 3.85
CA TYR A 409 -7.16 -48.06 3.05
C TYR A 409 -6.08 -46.98 3.16
N GLU A 410 -6.00 -46.14 2.14
CA GLU A 410 -5.21 -44.89 2.19
C GLU A 410 -6.14 -43.72 1.97
N PHE A 411 -5.94 -42.65 2.76
CA PHE A 411 -6.79 -41.43 2.74
C PHE A 411 -5.95 -40.23 2.39
N GLN A 412 -6.49 -39.35 1.55
CA GLN A 412 -5.92 -38.04 1.24
C GLN A 412 -7.01 -36.98 1.28
N VAL A 413 -6.61 -35.74 1.63
CA VAL A 413 -7.48 -34.57 1.66
C VAL A 413 -6.74 -33.37 1.08
N ARG A 414 -7.50 -32.49 0.43
CA ARG A 414 -7.01 -31.18 -0.05
C ARG A 414 -8.01 -30.08 0.31
N VAL A 415 -7.55 -28.83 0.30
CA VAL A 415 -8.32 -27.67 0.75
C VAL A 415 -8.31 -26.55 -0.29
N LYS A 416 -9.41 -25.80 -0.36
CA LYS A 416 -9.54 -24.60 -1.18
C LYS A 416 -10.34 -23.55 -0.43
N PRO A 417 -9.89 -22.27 -0.38
CA PRO A 417 -10.74 -21.17 0.08
C PRO A 417 -11.92 -20.94 -0.88
N LEU A 418 -13.09 -20.62 -0.35
CA LEU A 418 -14.28 -20.25 -1.14
C LEU A 418 -14.23 -18.82 -1.69
N GLN A 419 -13.22 -18.06 -1.33
CA GLN A 419 -13.01 -16.67 -1.70
C GLN A 419 -11.87 -16.56 -2.73
N GLY A 420 -12.02 -15.64 -3.68
CA GLY A 420 -11.03 -15.36 -4.72
C GLY A 420 -11.40 -15.96 -6.09
N GLU A 421 -11.26 -15.16 -7.14
CA GLU A 421 -11.73 -15.49 -8.50
C GLU A 421 -10.90 -16.62 -9.14
N PHE A 422 -9.58 -16.62 -8.91
CA PHE A 422 -8.63 -17.55 -9.51
C PHE A 422 -8.05 -18.55 -8.50
N THR A 423 -8.77 -18.81 -7.42
CA THR A 423 -8.35 -19.72 -6.36
C THR A 423 -8.36 -21.16 -6.83
N THR A 424 -7.32 -21.92 -6.48
CA THR A 424 -7.18 -23.33 -6.86
C THR A 424 -7.06 -24.22 -5.63
N TRP A 425 -7.26 -25.52 -5.84
CA TRP A 425 -7.06 -26.54 -4.82
C TRP A 425 -5.60 -26.60 -4.38
N SER A 426 -5.37 -26.82 -3.08
CA SER A 426 -4.07 -27.18 -2.55
C SER A 426 -3.58 -28.49 -3.17
N PRO A 427 -2.28 -28.81 -3.08
CA PRO A 427 -1.83 -30.19 -3.29
C PRO A 427 -2.57 -31.15 -2.35
N TRP A 428 -2.65 -32.42 -2.75
CA TRP A 428 -3.14 -33.47 -1.88
C TRP A 428 -2.22 -33.64 -0.67
N SER A 429 -2.78 -33.96 0.48
CA SER A 429 -2.02 -34.34 1.68
C SER A 429 -1.17 -35.59 1.44
N GLN A 430 -0.20 -35.82 2.32
CA GLN A 430 0.44 -37.11 2.38
C GLN A 430 -0.64 -38.19 2.65
N PRO A 431 -0.54 -39.38 2.02
CA PRO A 431 -1.52 -40.44 2.25
C PRO A 431 -1.43 -40.97 3.69
N LEU A 432 -2.58 -41.07 4.34
CA LEU A 432 -2.72 -41.71 5.65
C LEU A 432 -3.21 -43.14 5.45
N ALA A 433 -2.37 -44.11 5.74
CA ALA A 433 -2.74 -45.53 5.73
C ALA A 433 -3.46 -45.91 7.04
N PHE A 434 -4.58 -46.60 6.94
CA PHE A 434 -5.31 -47.14 8.09
C PHE A 434 -5.95 -48.48 7.72
N ARG A 435 -6.23 -49.32 8.74
CA ARG A 435 -6.89 -50.61 8.54
C ARG A 435 -8.15 -50.65 9.43
N THR A 436 -9.26 -51.06 8.84
CA THR A 436 -10.52 -51.34 9.56
C THR A 436 -10.38 -52.57 10.45
N LYS A 437 -11.13 -52.59 11.56
CA LYS A 437 -11.14 -53.74 12.48
C LYS A 437 -11.78 -54.95 11.81
N PRO A 438 -11.32 -56.19 12.11
CA PRO A 438 -11.97 -57.39 11.67
C PRO A 438 -13.35 -57.52 12.33
N ALA A 439 -14.30 -58.14 11.67
CA ALA A 439 -15.60 -58.47 12.24
C ALA A 439 -15.41 -59.34 13.47
N ALA A 440 -15.91 -58.88 14.65
CA ALA A 440 -15.59 -59.47 15.94
C ALA A 440 -15.88 -60.95 16.07
N LEU A 441 -14.85 -61.71 16.31
CA LEU A 441 -14.87 -62.93 17.13
C LEU A 441 -14.14 -62.56 18.39
N GLY A 442 -14.80 -62.63 19.52
CA GLY A 442 -14.63 -62.08 20.80
C GLY A 442 -13.25 -62.15 21.51
N LYS A 443 -13.20 -61.24 22.48
CA LYS A 443 -12.54 -61.27 23.80
C LYS A 443 -11.07 -60.80 24.00
N ASP A 444 -11.00 -59.79 24.86
CA ASP A 444 -10.22 -59.59 26.07
C ASP A 444 -8.75 -59.07 26.04
N GLY A 445 -8.56 -57.97 26.71
CA GLY A 445 -7.70 -57.88 27.89
C GLY A 445 -6.43 -56.99 27.86
N GLY A 446 -6.47 -55.95 28.62
CA GLY A 446 -5.39 -55.49 29.53
C GLY A 446 -4.18 -54.74 28.90
N GLY A 447 -3.70 -53.61 29.33
CA GLY A 447 -3.44 -53.07 30.62
C GLY A 447 -2.01 -52.50 30.72
N GLY A 448 -1.82 -51.35 31.33
CA GLY A 448 -0.60 -50.91 32.04
C GLY A 448 0.36 -49.94 31.32
N SER A 449 0.52 -48.73 31.69
CA SER A 449 1.04 -47.93 32.82
C SER A 449 2.58 -47.64 32.81
N GLY A 450 2.91 -46.39 33.07
CA GLY A 450 4.10 -45.93 33.82
C GLY A 450 5.14 -45.14 33.03
N GLY A 451 5.43 -43.91 33.30
CA GLY A 451 6.13 -43.22 34.38
C GLY A 451 7.53 -42.79 33.87
N GLY A 452 8.08 -41.61 33.99
CA GLY A 452 8.32 -40.69 35.01
C GLY A 452 9.77 -40.19 35.01
N GLY A 453 10.04 -38.97 35.42
CA GLY A 453 11.32 -38.46 35.96
C GLY A 453 12.14 -37.50 35.09
N SER A 454 12.31 -36.29 35.36
CA SER A 454 12.88 -35.35 36.33
C SER A 454 14.42 -35.15 36.26
N GLY A 455 14.85 -33.88 36.30
CA GLY A 455 16.04 -33.39 36.98
C GLY A 455 17.03 -32.62 36.10
N GLY A 456 17.33 -31.38 36.31
CA GLY A 456 18.18 -30.71 37.24
C GLY A 456 19.30 -29.97 36.48
N GLY A 457 19.53 -28.69 36.52
CA GLY A 457 20.17 -27.86 37.49
C GLY A 457 21.65 -27.59 37.16
N GLY A 458 22.05 -26.29 36.97
CA GLY A 458 23.45 -25.91 36.91
C GLY A 458 23.63 -24.39 36.73
N SER A 459 23.92 -23.73 37.83
CA SER A 459 24.27 -22.29 37.89
C SER A 459 25.73 -22.08 37.50
N GLY A 460 26.03 -21.04 36.72
CA GLY A 460 27.35 -20.52 36.48
C GLY A 460 27.34 -19.00 36.52
N GLY A 461 28.06 -18.43 37.51
CA GLY A 461 28.17 -16.99 37.72
C GLY A 461 28.90 -16.27 36.59
N GLY A 462 28.31 -15.22 36.09
CA GLY A 462 28.92 -14.30 35.14
C GLY A 462 28.68 -12.88 35.62
N GLY A 463 29.72 -12.04 35.61
CA GLY A 463 29.68 -10.64 35.99
C GLY A 463 28.53 -9.90 35.32
N SER A 464 27.79 -9.14 36.10
CA SER A 464 26.67 -8.33 35.64
C SER A 464 27.13 -7.31 34.61
N ILE A 465 26.72 -7.50 33.35
CA ILE A 465 26.92 -6.53 32.29
C ILE A 465 25.90 -5.41 32.48
N THR A 466 26.33 -4.16 32.61
CA THR A 466 25.49 -2.99 32.80
C THR A 466 25.66 -1.97 31.69
N CYS A 467 24.59 -1.24 31.37
CA CYS A 467 24.63 -0.12 30.44
C CYS A 467 25.20 1.16 31.10
N PRO A 468 25.82 2.05 30.32
CA PRO A 468 26.15 3.41 30.74
C PRO A 468 24.86 4.24 30.98
N PRO A 469 24.94 5.45 31.57
CA PRO A 469 23.79 6.33 31.63
C PRO A 469 23.15 6.57 30.26
N PRO A 470 21.79 6.56 30.14
CA PRO A 470 21.12 6.77 28.87
C PRO A 470 21.34 8.18 28.32
N MET A 471 21.21 8.32 27.01
CA MET A 471 21.38 9.62 26.32
C MET A 471 20.27 10.60 26.70
N SER A 472 20.55 11.91 26.63
CA SER A 472 19.54 12.94 26.83
C SER A 472 18.60 13.04 25.64
N VAL A 473 17.30 13.19 25.92
CA VAL A 473 16.24 13.45 24.92
C VAL A 473 15.71 14.86 25.16
N GLU A 474 15.51 15.62 24.09
CA GLU A 474 15.06 17.01 24.17
C GLU A 474 13.67 17.11 24.83
N HIS A 475 13.57 17.97 25.83
CA HIS A 475 12.37 18.17 26.65
C HIS A 475 11.85 16.94 27.40
N ALA A 476 12.72 15.97 27.68
CA ALA A 476 12.38 14.79 28.45
C ALA A 476 13.47 14.42 29.45
N ASP A 477 13.07 13.89 30.60
CA ASP A 477 13.93 13.33 31.64
C ASP A 477 13.70 11.82 31.79
N ILE A 478 14.69 11.13 32.34
CA ILE A 478 14.62 9.70 32.61
C ILE A 478 15.16 9.39 34.00
N TRP A 479 14.39 8.59 34.77
CA TRP A 479 14.82 8.03 36.03
C TRP A 479 15.11 6.53 35.85
N VAL A 480 16.39 6.17 35.85
CA VAL A 480 16.83 4.79 35.64
C VAL A 480 16.78 4.02 36.97
N LYS A 481 15.94 3.00 37.03
CA LYS A 481 15.80 2.10 38.20
C LYS A 481 16.86 1.00 38.20
N SER A 482 17.26 0.52 37.01
CA SER A 482 18.25 -0.54 36.84
C SER A 482 19.10 -0.31 35.60
N TYR A 483 20.41 -0.50 35.71
CA TYR A 483 21.37 -0.44 34.61
C TYR A 483 21.76 -1.83 34.07
N SER A 484 21.15 -2.90 34.57
CA SER A 484 21.45 -4.26 34.15
C SER A 484 21.01 -4.52 32.70
N LEU A 485 21.68 -5.47 32.06
CA LEU A 485 21.33 -5.89 30.70
C LEU A 485 19.86 -6.32 30.62
N TYR A 486 19.15 -5.90 29.58
CA TYR A 486 17.72 -6.09 29.35
C TYR A 486 16.79 -5.32 30.28
N SER A 487 17.31 -4.36 31.08
CA SER A 487 16.46 -3.43 31.81
C SER A 487 15.73 -2.50 30.86
N ARG A 488 14.45 -2.25 31.12
CA ARG A 488 13.56 -1.37 30.34
C ARG A 488 13.20 -0.16 31.18
N GLU A 489 13.45 1.04 30.67
CA GLU A 489 13.20 2.31 31.35
C GLU A 489 12.47 3.27 30.41
N ARG A 490 11.80 4.29 30.98
CA ARG A 490 11.01 5.24 30.21
C ARG A 490 11.42 6.67 30.44
N TYR A 491 11.47 7.46 29.36
CA TYR A 491 11.56 8.90 29.43
C TYR A 491 10.17 9.51 29.74
N ILE A 492 10.17 10.63 30.44
CA ILE A 492 8.98 11.42 30.76
C ILE A 492 9.18 12.81 30.22
N CYS A 493 8.22 13.35 29.46
CA CYS A 493 8.29 14.72 28.96
C CYS A 493 8.23 15.72 30.12
N ASN A 494 9.03 16.78 30.04
CA ASN A 494 9.13 17.82 31.06
C ASN A 494 7.82 18.60 31.17
N SER A 495 7.62 19.27 32.31
CA SER A 495 6.40 20.07 32.55
C SER A 495 6.17 21.07 31.42
N GLY A 496 4.94 21.14 30.90
CA GLY A 496 4.52 21.93 29.75
C GLY A 496 4.77 21.28 28.38
N PHE A 497 5.18 20.01 28.38
CA PHE A 497 5.35 19.19 27.17
C PHE A 497 4.57 17.87 27.32
N LYS A 498 4.02 17.39 26.21
CA LYS A 498 3.35 16.10 26.10
C LYS A 498 4.05 15.20 25.08
N ARG A 499 3.91 13.89 25.26
CA ARG A 499 4.38 12.91 24.28
C ARG A 499 3.60 13.09 22.97
N LYS A 500 4.31 13.19 21.86
CA LYS A 500 3.66 13.19 20.54
C LYS A 500 3.07 11.80 20.25
N ALA A 501 1.81 11.75 19.82
CA ALA A 501 1.13 10.50 19.45
C ALA A 501 1.95 9.70 18.41
N GLY A 502 1.95 8.38 18.54
CA GLY A 502 2.74 7.47 17.70
C GLY A 502 4.23 7.42 18.03
N THR A 503 4.69 8.00 19.17
CA THR A 503 6.08 7.91 19.63
C THR A 503 6.20 7.16 20.93
N SER A 504 7.27 6.35 21.11
CA SER A 504 7.52 5.57 22.33
C SER A 504 8.58 6.24 23.22
N SER A 505 8.32 6.25 24.50
CA SER A 505 9.25 6.73 25.54
C SER A 505 10.20 5.64 26.05
N LEU A 506 10.06 4.41 25.60
CA LEU A 506 10.82 3.25 26.05
C LEU A 506 12.26 3.28 25.56
N THR A 507 13.20 2.94 26.44
CA THR A 507 14.57 2.58 26.12
C THR A 507 14.95 1.29 26.82
N GLU A 508 15.73 0.44 26.18
CA GLU A 508 16.15 -0.86 26.69
C GLU A 508 17.67 -0.99 26.66
N CYS A 509 18.24 -1.57 27.70
CA CYS A 509 19.66 -1.88 27.78
C CYS A 509 19.97 -3.14 26.97
N VAL A 510 20.58 -3.02 25.80
CA VAL A 510 20.88 -4.12 24.90
C VAL A 510 22.38 -4.33 24.69
N LEU A 511 22.78 -5.56 24.41
CA LEU A 511 24.18 -5.89 24.10
C LEU A 511 24.40 -5.79 22.59
N ASN A 512 25.34 -4.97 22.16
CA ASN A 512 25.80 -4.97 20.79
C ASN A 512 26.67 -6.23 20.56
N LYS A 513 26.16 -7.17 19.78
CA LYS A 513 26.82 -8.45 19.50
C LYS A 513 28.16 -8.30 18.75
N ALA A 514 28.38 -7.21 18.01
CA ALA A 514 29.60 -6.97 17.27
C ALA A 514 30.71 -6.38 18.13
N THR A 515 30.37 -5.52 19.11
CA THR A 515 31.34 -4.83 19.98
C THR A 515 31.37 -5.38 21.39
N ASN A 516 30.44 -6.27 21.74
CA ASN A 516 30.22 -6.82 23.09
C ASN A 516 30.07 -5.73 24.18
N VAL A 517 29.55 -4.57 23.80
CA VAL A 517 29.28 -3.43 24.71
C VAL A 517 27.78 -3.27 24.87
N ALA A 518 27.32 -3.12 26.12
CA ALA A 518 25.93 -2.82 26.43
C ALA A 518 25.65 -1.32 26.22
N HIS A 519 24.50 -1.02 25.61
CA HIS A 519 24.05 0.36 25.37
C HIS A 519 22.53 0.44 25.43
N TRP A 520 22.01 1.65 25.67
CA TRP A 520 20.57 1.91 25.63
C TRP A 520 20.09 2.10 24.18
N THR A 521 18.93 1.54 23.85
CA THR A 521 18.27 1.80 22.56
C THR A 521 17.81 3.26 22.49
N THR A 522 17.86 3.85 21.29
CA THR A 522 17.38 5.22 21.08
C THR A 522 15.85 5.23 21.06
N PRO A 523 15.16 5.94 22.00
CA PRO A 523 13.71 6.04 21.98
C PRO A 523 13.23 6.86 20.78
N SER A 524 12.04 6.57 20.28
CA SER A 524 11.40 7.37 19.23
C SER A 524 10.72 8.65 19.77
N LEU A 525 10.80 8.89 21.08
CA LEU A 525 10.11 9.94 21.81
C LEU A 525 10.33 11.34 21.21
N LYS A 526 9.22 12.05 21.01
CA LYS A 526 9.17 13.49 20.76
C LYS A 526 8.25 14.14 21.78
N CYS A 527 8.76 15.12 22.50
CA CYS A 527 7.97 15.93 23.42
C CYS A 527 7.58 17.23 22.71
N ILE A 528 6.28 17.52 22.63
CA ILE A 528 5.71 18.71 22.00
C ILE A 528 5.09 19.63 23.04
N ARG A 529 5.10 20.96 22.79
CA ARG A 529 4.47 21.92 23.69
C ARG A 529 2.97 21.74 23.73
N ASP A 530 2.41 21.83 24.93
CA ASP A 530 0.97 21.87 25.16
C ASP A 530 0.42 23.23 24.69
N SER A 531 -0.15 23.28 23.51
CA SER A 531 -0.73 24.51 22.91
C SER A 531 -2.23 24.29 22.61
N PRO A 532 -3.10 25.26 22.93
CA PRO A 532 -4.52 25.14 22.56
C PRO A 532 -4.72 25.32 21.05
N SER A 533 -5.45 24.37 20.44
CA SER A 533 -5.67 24.27 19.00
C SER A 533 -6.84 25.13 18.50
N SER A 534 -6.69 25.67 17.30
CA SER A 534 -7.75 26.30 16.50
C SER A 534 -8.09 25.42 15.31
N GLY A 535 -9.30 24.85 15.29
CA GLY A 535 -9.75 23.92 14.26
C GLY A 535 -10.46 24.59 13.09
N SER A 536 -10.30 24.05 11.88
CA SER A 536 -11.10 24.36 10.69
C SER A 536 -11.58 23.08 10.01
N GLY A 537 -12.90 23.01 9.72
CA GLY A 537 -13.56 21.80 9.19
C GLY A 537 -14.07 21.93 7.75
N VAL A 538 -14.29 20.77 7.09
CA VAL A 538 -14.83 20.62 5.71
C VAL A 538 -15.71 19.36 5.59
N PRO A 539 -16.73 19.30 4.68
CA PRO A 539 -17.90 18.41 4.78
C PRO A 539 -17.81 17.01 4.15
N LEU A 540 -18.76 16.16 4.57
CA LEU A 540 -18.90 14.71 4.37
C LEU A 540 -19.47 14.28 3.00
N SER A 541 -18.98 13.16 2.46
CA SER A 541 -19.61 12.34 1.42
C SER A 541 -19.50 10.83 1.70
N LEU A 542 -20.46 10.04 1.18
CA LEU A 542 -20.89 8.73 1.70
C LEU A 542 -20.37 7.49 0.93
N TYR A 543 -19.86 6.51 1.64
CA TYR A 543 -19.89 5.03 1.69
C TYR A 543 -19.52 4.14 0.51
N SER A 544 -18.44 3.39 0.76
CA SER A 544 -18.20 2.02 0.26
C SER A 544 -17.81 1.12 1.45
N GLY A 545 -18.37 -0.09 1.55
CA GLY A 545 -18.12 -0.99 2.67
C GLY A 545 -16.68 -1.47 2.72
N GLY A 546 -15.89 -0.91 3.64
CA GLY A 546 -14.49 -1.25 3.83
C GLY A 546 -14.26 -2.59 4.54
N ASN A 547 -13.00 -3.05 4.56
CA ASN A 547 -12.57 -4.32 5.17
C ASN A 547 -12.50 -4.28 6.71
N TRP A 548 -13.47 -3.63 7.35
CA TRP A 548 -13.51 -3.44 8.81
C TRP A 548 -13.60 -4.74 9.61
N VAL A 549 -14.18 -5.79 9.04
CA VAL A 549 -14.22 -7.13 9.66
C VAL A 549 -12.81 -7.69 9.80
N ASN A 550 -11.96 -7.51 8.79
CA ASN A 550 -10.56 -7.93 8.82
C ASN A 550 -9.75 -7.11 9.83
N VAL A 551 -10.06 -5.81 9.99
CA VAL A 551 -9.46 -4.95 11.04
C VAL A 551 -9.78 -5.48 12.43
N ILE A 552 -11.02 -5.93 12.71
CA ILE A 552 -11.37 -6.57 13.99
C ILE A 552 -10.60 -7.88 14.18
N SER A 553 -10.44 -8.66 13.11
CA SER A 553 -9.68 -9.92 13.19
C SER A 553 -8.21 -9.66 13.56
N ASP A 554 -7.59 -8.64 12.99
CA ASP A 554 -6.21 -8.23 13.32
C ASP A 554 -6.11 -7.69 14.75
N LEU A 555 -7.09 -6.90 15.23
CA LEU A 555 -7.13 -6.42 16.62
C LEU A 555 -7.19 -7.57 17.62
N LYS A 556 -8.03 -8.58 17.37
CA LYS A 556 -8.11 -9.78 18.23
C LYS A 556 -6.80 -10.54 18.24
N LYS A 557 -6.16 -10.69 17.08
CA LYS A 557 -4.87 -11.35 17.00
C LYS A 557 -3.77 -10.59 17.76
N ILE A 558 -3.79 -9.25 17.71
CA ILE A 558 -2.88 -8.42 18.51
C ILE A 558 -3.16 -8.62 20.01
N GLU A 559 -4.43 -8.61 20.42
CA GLU A 559 -4.83 -8.87 21.82
C GLU A 559 -4.31 -10.23 22.31
N ASP A 560 -4.49 -11.30 21.51
CA ASP A 560 -4.01 -12.65 21.84
C ASP A 560 -2.49 -12.71 21.97
N LEU A 561 -1.76 -12.08 21.05
CA LEU A 561 -0.28 -12.06 21.07
C LEU A 561 0.27 -11.28 22.26
N ILE A 562 -0.38 -10.19 22.64
CA ILE A 562 0.05 -9.34 23.77
C ILE A 562 -0.18 -10.01 25.12
N GLN A 563 -1.18 -10.89 25.27
CA GLN A 563 -1.47 -11.57 26.53
C GLN A 563 -0.25 -12.32 27.12
N SER A 564 0.65 -12.78 26.28
CA SER A 564 1.88 -13.47 26.69
C SER A 564 3.06 -12.52 26.94
N MET A 565 2.91 -11.22 26.67
CA MET A 565 3.97 -10.23 26.76
C MET A 565 3.69 -9.22 27.87
N HIS A 566 4.75 -8.72 28.47
CA HIS A 566 4.65 -7.64 29.45
C HIS A 566 5.00 -6.31 28.76
N ILE A 567 3.98 -5.62 28.26
CA ILE A 567 4.10 -4.26 27.69
C ILE A 567 3.35 -3.30 28.62
N ASP A 568 4.07 -2.33 29.16
CA ASP A 568 3.56 -1.36 30.13
C ASP A 568 3.27 0.02 29.52
N ALA A 569 3.09 0.07 28.19
CA ALA A 569 2.80 1.30 27.46
C ALA A 569 1.45 1.91 27.89
N THR A 570 1.41 3.23 27.97
CA THR A 570 0.17 4.00 28.05
C THR A 570 -0.06 4.69 26.70
N LEU A 571 -1.30 4.68 26.23
CA LEU A 571 -1.68 5.06 24.87
C LEU A 571 -2.83 6.06 24.90
N TYR A 572 -2.75 7.11 24.10
CA TYR A 572 -3.83 8.08 23.94
C TYR A 572 -5.09 7.39 23.42
N THR A 573 -6.17 7.49 24.20
CA THR A 573 -7.38 6.70 23.98
C THR A 573 -8.63 7.56 24.07
N GLU A 574 -9.42 7.61 23.00
CA GLU A 574 -10.76 8.19 23.03
C GLU A 574 -11.76 7.12 23.48
N SER A 575 -12.34 7.29 24.68
CA SER A 575 -13.29 6.33 25.26
C SER A 575 -14.72 6.55 24.79
N ASP A 576 -15.12 7.82 24.59
CA ASP A 576 -16.47 8.23 24.20
C ASP A 576 -16.43 8.95 22.85
N VAL A 577 -16.23 8.16 21.78
CA VAL A 577 -16.13 8.71 20.42
C VAL A 577 -17.46 9.26 19.95
N HIS A 578 -17.54 10.58 19.75
CA HIS A 578 -18.71 11.17 19.11
C HIS A 578 -18.77 10.76 17.61
N PRO A 579 -19.95 10.38 17.07
CA PRO A 579 -20.08 9.91 15.68
C PRO A 579 -19.53 10.88 14.62
N SER A 580 -19.49 12.19 14.89
CA SER A 580 -18.90 13.21 14.01
C SER A 580 -17.38 13.29 14.07
N CYS A 581 -16.71 12.61 15.01
CA CYS A 581 -15.26 12.62 15.22
C CYS A 581 -14.61 11.23 15.01
N LYS A 582 -15.34 10.29 14.44
CA LYS A 582 -14.88 8.89 14.32
C LYS A 582 -13.65 8.72 13.43
N VAL A 583 -13.47 9.55 12.40
CA VAL A 583 -12.31 9.47 11.50
C VAL A 583 -11.06 10.02 12.18
N THR A 584 -11.20 11.15 12.89
CA THR A 584 -10.12 11.76 13.68
C THR A 584 -9.67 10.81 14.78
N ALA A 585 -10.62 10.25 15.55
CA ALA A 585 -10.33 9.26 16.58
C ALA A 585 -9.66 8.01 15.99
N MET A 586 -10.14 7.50 14.85
CA MET A 586 -9.51 6.35 14.17
C MET A 586 -8.05 6.62 13.81
N LYS A 587 -7.74 7.81 13.29
CA LYS A 587 -6.35 8.19 12.97
C LYS A 587 -5.46 8.19 14.21
N CYS A 588 -5.98 8.67 15.36
CA CYS A 588 -5.26 8.61 16.63
C CYS A 588 -4.99 7.16 17.07
N PHE A 589 -5.99 6.29 16.98
CA PHE A 589 -5.81 4.87 17.29
C PHE A 589 -4.76 4.21 16.40
N LEU A 590 -4.72 4.52 15.10
CA LEU A 590 -3.72 3.97 14.18
C LEU A 590 -2.31 4.48 14.47
N LEU A 591 -2.15 5.72 14.92
CA LEU A 591 -0.86 6.25 15.35
C LEU A 591 -0.37 5.56 16.63
N GLU A 592 -1.22 5.44 17.64
CA GLU A 592 -0.86 4.81 18.91
C GLU A 592 -0.61 3.30 18.78
N LEU A 593 -1.28 2.63 17.84
CA LEU A 593 -1.00 1.23 17.53
C LEU A 593 0.46 0.99 17.10
N GLN A 594 1.10 1.98 16.48
CA GLN A 594 2.52 1.90 16.13
C GLN A 594 3.42 1.82 17.37
N VAL A 595 3.01 2.41 18.51
CA VAL A 595 3.75 2.31 19.77
C VAL A 595 3.80 0.87 20.25
N ILE A 596 2.68 0.13 20.15
CA ILE A 596 2.63 -1.30 20.49
C ILE A 596 3.62 -2.09 19.63
N SER A 597 3.65 -1.80 18.33
CA SER A 597 4.59 -2.44 17.40
C SER A 597 6.05 -2.16 17.74
N LEU A 598 6.35 -0.90 18.10
CA LEU A 598 7.72 -0.47 18.47
C LEU A 598 8.18 -1.12 19.80
N GLU A 599 7.28 -1.28 20.77
CA GLU A 599 7.63 -1.74 22.11
C GLU A 599 7.59 -3.25 22.29
N SER A 600 6.83 -3.95 21.44
CA SER A 600 6.75 -5.42 21.51
C SER A 600 8.06 -6.09 21.08
N GLY A 601 8.77 -5.53 20.09
CA GLY A 601 9.92 -6.17 19.48
C GLY A 601 9.61 -7.49 18.77
N ASP A 602 8.33 -7.87 18.66
CA ASP A 602 7.86 -9.11 18.05
C ASP A 602 7.47 -8.92 16.59
N ALA A 603 8.06 -9.72 15.72
CA ALA A 603 7.84 -9.61 14.28
C ALA A 603 6.37 -9.91 13.88
N SER A 604 5.67 -10.79 14.60
CA SER A 604 4.27 -11.14 14.31
C SER A 604 3.32 -10.00 14.66
N ILE A 605 3.59 -9.30 15.77
CA ILE A 605 2.85 -8.09 16.15
C ILE A 605 3.13 -6.99 15.14
N HIS A 606 4.39 -6.78 14.76
CA HIS A 606 4.75 -5.78 13.76
C HIS A 606 4.01 -5.99 12.43
N ASP A 607 4.02 -7.21 11.89
CA ASP A 607 3.32 -7.56 10.66
C ASP A 607 1.79 -7.36 10.79
N THR A 608 1.21 -7.75 11.93
CA THR A 608 -0.23 -7.62 12.16
C THR A 608 -0.66 -6.16 12.28
N VAL A 609 0.13 -5.33 12.95
CA VAL A 609 -0.08 -3.87 13.06
C VAL A 609 0.03 -3.20 11.69
N GLU A 610 1.05 -3.53 10.90
CA GLU A 610 1.20 -3.00 9.52
C GLU A 610 -0.01 -3.38 8.65
N ASN A 611 -0.45 -4.62 8.70
CA ASN A 611 -1.63 -5.12 7.99
C ASN A 611 -2.90 -4.35 8.39
N LEU A 612 -3.14 -4.19 9.68
CA LEU A 612 -4.29 -3.45 10.20
C LEU A 612 -4.30 -2.00 9.73
N ILE A 613 -3.15 -1.32 9.78
CA ILE A 613 -3.01 0.07 9.31
C ILE A 613 -3.32 0.18 7.81
N ILE A 614 -2.84 -0.75 7.00
CA ILE A 614 -3.12 -0.78 5.54
C ILE A 614 -4.61 -0.98 5.28
N LEU A 615 -5.26 -1.93 5.96
CA LEU A 615 -6.70 -2.21 5.83
C LEU A 615 -7.56 -1.03 6.26
N ALA A 616 -7.25 -0.42 7.40
CA ALA A 616 -7.98 0.72 7.94
C ALA A 616 -7.82 1.96 7.04
N ASN A 617 -6.60 2.29 6.62
CA ASN A 617 -6.33 3.42 5.72
C ASN A 617 -7.00 3.24 4.35
N ASN A 618 -7.00 2.03 3.78
CA ASN A 618 -7.72 1.74 2.56
C ASN A 618 -9.23 1.94 2.73
N SER A 619 -9.77 1.52 3.86
CA SER A 619 -11.20 1.65 4.18
C SER A 619 -11.60 3.11 4.47
N LEU A 620 -10.71 3.92 5.04
CA LEU A 620 -10.91 5.36 5.23
C LEU A 620 -10.81 6.12 3.91
N SER A 621 -9.87 5.79 3.04
CA SER A 621 -9.65 6.45 1.74
C SER A 621 -10.82 6.24 0.79
N SER A 622 -11.47 5.08 0.82
CA SER A 622 -12.66 4.79 0.00
C SER A 622 -13.89 5.63 0.39
N ASN A 623 -13.87 6.28 1.54
CA ASN A 623 -14.97 7.11 2.06
C ASN A 623 -14.82 8.62 1.76
N GLY A 624 -13.85 9.02 0.94
CA GLY A 624 -13.53 10.42 0.67
C GLY A 624 -12.80 11.11 1.85
N ASN A 625 -12.13 12.23 1.58
CA ASN A 625 -11.45 13.02 2.60
C ASN A 625 -12.49 13.75 3.48
N VAL A 626 -12.92 13.10 4.55
CA VAL A 626 -13.78 13.72 5.56
C VAL A 626 -12.86 14.49 6.52
N THR A 627 -12.91 15.79 6.50
CA THR A 627 -12.38 16.61 7.59
C THR A 627 -13.49 16.85 8.60
N GLU A 628 -13.27 16.38 9.80
CA GLU A 628 -14.15 16.57 10.94
C GLU A 628 -13.69 17.83 11.68
N SER A 629 -14.61 18.63 12.20
CA SER A 629 -14.30 19.87 12.92
C SER A 629 -14.69 19.79 14.39
N GLY A 630 -13.91 20.42 15.26
CA GLY A 630 -14.19 20.47 16.70
C GLY A 630 -13.89 19.15 17.43
N CYS A 631 -13.07 18.27 16.81
CA CYS A 631 -12.60 17.05 17.43
C CYS A 631 -11.31 17.30 18.20
N LYS A 632 -11.09 16.53 19.27
CA LYS A 632 -9.85 16.58 20.06
C LYS A 632 -8.66 16.12 19.25
N GLU A 633 -7.52 16.76 19.43
CA GLU A 633 -6.23 16.26 18.95
C GLU A 633 -5.83 15.02 19.74
N CYS A 634 -4.98 14.17 19.18
CA CYS A 634 -4.59 12.91 19.80
C CYS A 634 -3.96 13.13 21.19
N GLU A 635 -3.17 14.16 21.33
CA GLU A 635 -2.46 14.54 22.55
C GLU A 635 -3.35 15.20 23.62
N GLU A 636 -4.61 15.48 23.30
CA GLU A 636 -5.65 15.95 24.24
C GLU A 636 -6.43 14.80 24.88
N LEU A 637 -6.21 13.56 24.40
CA LEU A 637 -6.85 12.36 24.91
C LEU A 637 -6.15 11.86 26.18
N GLU A 638 -6.88 11.07 26.97
CA GLU A 638 -6.32 10.41 28.14
C GLU A 638 -5.42 9.25 27.73
N GLU A 639 -4.29 9.10 28.41
CA GLU A 639 -3.45 7.92 28.29
C GLU A 639 -4.02 6.76 29.09
N LYS A 640 -4.28 5.61 28.43
CA LYS A 640 -4.79 4.39 29.04
C LYS A 640 -3.87 3.21 28.78
N ASN A 641 -4.05 2.15 29.58
CA ASN A 641 -3.31 0.90 29.35
C ASN A 641 -3.74 0.23 28.03
N ILE A 642 -2.92 -0.68 27.54
CA ILE A 642 -3.14 -1.35 26.24
C ILE A 642 -4.49 -2.07 26.17
N LYS A 643 -4.93 -2.71 27.24
CA LYS A 643 -6.21 -3.44 27.26
C LYS A 643 -7.40 -2.51 27.05
N GLU A 644 -7.45 -1.40 27.76
CA GLU A 644 -8.50 -0.38 27.60
C GLU A 644 -8.42 0.28 26.21
N PHE A 645 -7.21 0.53 25.72
CA PHE A 645 -6.97 1.03 24.36
C PHE A 645 -7.55 0.10 23.29
N LEU A 646 -7.22 -1.20 23.33
CA LEU A 646 -7.73 -2.17 22.36
C LEU A 646 -9.25 -2.33 22.43
N GLN A 647 -9.85 -2.30 23.63
CA GLN A 647 -11.30 -2.33 23.81
C GLN A 647 -11.98 -1.10 23.15
N SER A 648 -11.45 0.10 23.39
CA SER A 648 -11.95 1.33 22.77
C SER A 648 -11.76 1.31 21.25
N PHE A 649 -10.65 0.75 20.78
CA PHE A 649 -10.39 0.59 19.35
C PHE A 649 -11.40 -0.36 18.68
N VAL A 650 -11.71 -1.51 19.28
CA VAL A 650 -12.77 -2.41 18.79
C VAL A 650 -14.10 -1.69 18.71
N HIS A 651 -14.43 -0.86 19.70
CA HIS A 651 -15.67 -0.10 19.72
C HIS A 651 -15.79 0.87 18.54
N ILE A 652 -14.75 1.64 18.26
CA ILE A 652 -14.76 2.58 17.12
C ILE A 652 -14.84 1.83 15.77
N VAL A 653 -14.15 0.71 15.59
CA VAL A 653 -14.26 -0.11 14.38
C VAL A 653 -15.70 -0.62 14.20
N GLN A 654 -16.37 -1.01 15.29
CA GLN A 654 -17.77 -1.44 15.28
C GLN A 654 -18.71 -0.31 14.83
N MET A 655 -18.43 0.94 15.18
CA MET A 655 -19.19 2.10 14.69
C MET A 655 -19.08 2.24 13.17
N PHE A 656 -17.91 2.00 12.56
CA PHE A 656 -17.73 2.00 11.11
C PHE A 656 -18.50 0.85 10.43
N ILE A 657 -18.52 -0.34 11.02
CA ILE A 657 -19.29 -1.50 10.52
C ILE A 657 -20.78 -1.19 10.53
N ASN A 658 -21.32 -0.70 11.65
CA ASN A 658 -22.73 -0.40 11.81
C ASN A 658 -23.21 0.71 10.86
N THR A 659 -22.42 1.74 10.65
CA THR A 659 -22.72 2.79 9.66
C THR A 659 -22.74 2.25 8.23
N SER A 660 -21.85 1.34 7.88
CA SER A 660 -21.79 0.70 6.57
C SER A 660 -22.99 -0.24 6.33
N ALA A 661 -23.46 -0.93 7.36
CA ALA A 661 -24.65 -1.79 7.30
C ALA A 661 -25.95 -0.99 7.13
N ALA A 662 -26.09 0.13 7.83
CA ALA A 662 -27.25 1.03 7.74
C ALA A 662 -27.39 1.68 6.34
N ALA A 663 -26.27 1.97 5.67
CA ALA A 663 -26.26 2.49 4.31
C ALA A 663 -26.73 1.44 3.28
N ARG A 664 -26.34 0.17 3.43
CA ARG A 664 -26.78 -0.95 2.56
C ARG A 664 -28.28 -1.26 2.73
N GLY A 665 -28.80 -1.16 3.95
CA GLY A 665 -30.22 -1.37 4.25
C GLY A 665 -31.16 -0.31 3.65
N ARG A 666 -30.67 0.88 3.32
CA ARG A 666 -31.44 1.96 2.64
C ARG A 666 -31.45 1.82 1.13
N GLN A 667 -30.43 1.24 0.51
CA GLN A 667 -30.38 0.97 -0.94
C GLN A 667 -31.25 -0.23 -1.39
N GLY A 668 -31.62 -1.11 -0.48
CA GLY A 668 -32.51 -2.25 -0.75
C GLY A 668 -34.03 -1.94 -0.61
N ARG A 669 -34.42 -0.69 -0.42
CA ARG A 669 -35.83 -0.24 -0.27
C ARG A 669 -36.24 0.88 -1.23
N ILE A 670 -35.50 1.05 -2.34
CA ILE A 670 -35.93 1.94 -3.45
C ILE A 670 -36.16 1.10 -4.69
#